data_2ae4a79907ef46aa57acdb468cfd1953
#
_entry.id   2ae4a79907ef46aa57acdb468cfd1953
#
_cell.length_a   1.000
_cell.length_b   1.000
_cell.length_c   1.000
_cell.angle_alpha   90.00
_cell.angle_beta   90.00
_cell.angle_gamma   90.00
#
_symmetry.space_group_name_H-M   'P 1'
#
loop_
_entity.id
_entity.type
_entity.pdbx_description
1 polymer ?
#
loop_
_entity_poly.entity_id
_entity_poly.type
_entity_poly.pdbx_seq_one_letter_code
_entity_poly.pdbx_strand_id
1 'polypeptide(L)'
;MSHSPARRPRPFVPAGWLVASIAVLLGGPAASAQGTMSLTTNTQLPAVGSQWNLTLSGAPGATFFLKASTAPSEFETAFGTVFIDPTVMFEVARGTLDPTGDFSVSFPIPNDPTLVGHVFYFQAASKAGAVKDSSNALAIRIGAGAPEGARHPSAIAATADGARVYVAHQEDGTVTILDPATSAIVRELPVSPIPTNIERELDVAVDPDGRHAFVVNPALPQMTVIHVATEAIAAQVPVPLSCRAVAFKFDLNGNRVFVASEKDQAVLVFTESPHGTFTQSATLPLRGLGPAKLALLPDGHLLVGLHNTLEMEVIDPDDLDGDPFVTSIPLGSRALDLALLGSRVFVPTFTPSTVIGPDGVNEVLEFDSTTWTLVDRHFGNLGTDYFAAAVSDANLVVCGTASGSVIVTEPTAFSFTSVVDMIPEESPKGLPSAVALVPPAGGGTPDRAWVVDRVRETIRAIVLTGGPPFTLEAEIPLAHSGAPRHPLLDLNTAERGGFLFDSVLFFNGSPTLPNPVSCATCHPANFSDSITSSRGFQAQPMFAVANTAPFAWQGGAPDLATFTSAAFARHGVVGGNLNKLAAADVTAFMASLTQAPTSPFKNSDGSLSDAAQRGELLFNGTAGCATCHAAPLFIPPSTDPPTLVNGVGTGLVPANVPTLLGIWATAPYLHDGSARTLLDMLDLNVTDEHGTTSGLDAGQKSDLVEFLKTL
;
A
#
# COMPACT_ATOMS: atom_id res chain seq x y z
N MET A 1 -23.70 -6.56 -45.58
CA MET A 1 -23.86 -5.48 -44.60
C MET A 1 -22.63 -5.53 -43.72
N SER A 2 -21.69 -4.60 -43.90
CA SER A 2 -20.37 -4.62 -43.30
C SER A 2 -20.45 -3.92 -41.93
N HIS A 3 -20.13 -4.63 -40.86
CA HIS A 3 -19.93 -4.03 -39.55
C HIS A 3 -18.57 -3.34 -39.49
N SER A 4 -18.60 -2.04 -39.31
CA SER A 4 -17.44 -1.21 -39.01
C SER A 4 -17.08 -1.38 -37.53
N PRO A 5 -15.78 -1.55 -37.14
CA PRO A 5 -15.39 -1.66 -35.75
C PRO A 5 -15.54 -0.31 -35.03
N ALA A 6 -16.07 -0.36 -33.83
CA ALA A 6 -16.21 0.78 -32.93
C ALA A 6 -14.85 1.42 -32.64
N ARG A 7 -14.75 2.73 -32.86
CA ARG A 7 -13.58 3.54 -32.52
C ARG A 7 -13.47 3.64 -30.99
N ARG A 8 -12.32 3.29 -30.43
CA ARG A 8 -11.95 3.61 -29.05
C ARG A 8 -12.01 5.13 -28.85
N PRO A 9 -12.48 5.63 -27.70
CA PRO A 9 -12.46 7.06 -27.40
C PRO A 9 -11.00 7.54 -27.38
N ARG A 10 -10.71 8.60 -28.10
CA ARG A 10 -9.43 9.31 -28.04
C ARG A 10 -9.38 10.08 -26.72
N PRO A 11 -8.23 10.18 -26.04
CA PRO A 11 -8.08 11.05 -24.89
C PRO A 11 -8.40 12.49 -25.31
N PHE A 12 -9.22 13.16 -24.51
CA PHE A 12 -9.68 14.52 -24.72
C PHE A 12 -8.51 15.48 -24.43
N VAL A 13 -7.97 16.12 -25.44
CA VAL A 13 -7.05 17.25 -25.28
C VAL A 13 -7.90 18.52 -25.33
N PRO A 14 -7.86 19.40 -24.32
CA PRO A 14 -8.66 20.63 -24.32
C PRO A 14 -8.34 21.48 -25.56
N ALA A 15 -9.38 21.90 -26.29
CA ALA A 15 -9.26 22.77 -27.44
C ALA A 15 -8.80 24.17 -27.00
N GLY A 16 -7.51 24.44 -27.13
CA GLY A 16 -6.89 25.72 -26.77
C GLY A 16 -5.35 25.67 -26.79
N TRP A 17 -4.78 24.51 -26.95
CA TRP A 17 -3.33 24.35 -27.08
C TRP A 17 -2.97 24.30 -28.58
N LEU A 18 -2.29 25.35 -29.07
CA LEU A 18 -1.91 25.48 -30.47
C LEU A 18 -0.95 24.36 -30.88
N VAL A 19 -1.34 23.53 -31.85
CA VAL A 19 -0.49 22.50 -32.44
C VAL A 19 0.27 23.10 -33.62
N ALA A 20 1.60 23.14 -33.54
CA ALA A 20 2.47 23.36 -34.69
C ALA A 20 3.40 22.16 -34.87
N SER A 21 3.29 21.47 -35.99
CA SER A 21 4.09 20.29 -36.35
C SER A 21 5.49 20.68 -36.86
N ILE A 22 6.55 20.00 -36.38
CA ILE A 22 7.91 20.10 -36.98
C ILE A 22 8.61 18.73 -36.95
N ALA A 23 9.32 18.47 -38.05
CA ALA A 23 10.10 17.28 -38.34
C ALA A 23 11.33 17.11 -37.42
N VAL A 24 11.56 15.88 -36.98
CA VAL A 24 12.68 15.47 -36.12
C VAL A 24 13.92 15.19 -36.98
N LEU A 25 15.03 15.82 -36.66
CA LEU A 25 16.36 15.46 -37.17
C LEU A 25 17.02 14.45 -36.22
N LEU A 26 17.06 13.20 -36.61
CA LEU A 26 17.77 12.11 -35.95
C LEU A 26 19.24 12.10 -36.35
N GLY A 27 20.15 12.27 -35.41
CA GLY A 27 21.59 12.06 -35.55
C GLY A 27 22.03 11.01 -34.51
N GLY A 28 22.93 10.11 -34.91
CA GLY A 28 23.37 8.94 -34.13
C GLY A 28 24.10 9.25 -32.82
N PRO A 29 24.33 8.21 -31.97
CA PRO A 29 24.64 8.36 -30.55
C PRO A 29 26.07 8.93 -30.32
N ALA A 30 26.16 9.95 -29.48
CA ALA A 30 27.38 10.37 -28.81
C ALA A 30 27.10 10.30 -27.29
N ALA A 31 27.95 9.61 -26.55
CA ALA A 31 27.87 9.57 -25.08
C ALA A 31 27.96 11.01 -24.54
N SER A 32 26.92 11.47 -23.89
CA SER A 32 26.86 12.80 -23.26
C SER A 32 27.00 12.65 -21.75
N ALA A 33 27.93 13.41 -21.18
CA ALA A 33 27.87 13.75 -19.77
C ALA A 33 26.50 14.39 -19.48
N GLN A 34 25.84 14.00 -18.37
CA GLN A 34 24.58 14.62 -17.94
C GLN A 34 24.74 16.14 -17.87
N GLY A 35 23.83 16.84 -18.51
CA GLY A 35 23.97 18.25 -18.78
C GLY A 35 23.59 19.13 -17.59
N THR A 36 23.95 20.42 -17.79
CA THR A 36 23.64 21.50 -16.82
C THR A 36 22.20 21.99 -16.89
N MET A 37 21.37 21.39 -17.73
CA MET A 37 19.97 21.81 -17.93
C MET A 37 19.06 21.27 -16.85
N SER A 38 18.25 22.14 -16.25
CA SER A 38 17.28 21.75 -15.24
C SER A 38 15.90 22.33 -15.51
N LEU A 39 14.87 21.55 -15.20
CA LEU A 39 13.46 21.95 -15.24
C LEU A 39 12.91 21.91 -13.82
N THR A 40 12.37 23.04 -13.35
CA THR A 40 11.81 23.22 -12.01
C THR A 40 10.39 23.78 -12.05
N THR A 41 9.64 23.63 -10.97
CA THR A 41 8.28 24.13 -10.87
C THR A 41 7.99 24.64 -9.46
N ASN A 42 7.01 25.52 -9.33
CA ASN A 42 6.53 25.97 -8.03
C ASN A 42 5.76 24.89 -7.26
N THR A 43 5.17 23.92 -7.96
CA THR A 43 4.49 22.75 -7.36
C THR A 43 4.33 21.66 -8.41
N GLN A 44 4.38 20.40 -7.98
CA GLN A 44 4.05 19.24 -8.82
C GLN A 44 2.56 18.85 -8.71
N LEU A 45 1.80 19.52 -7.85
CA LEU A 45 0.36 19.32 -7.62
C LEU A 45 -0.41 20.63 -7.84
N PRO A 46 -0.37 21.24 -9.05
CA PRO A 46 -1.12 22.45 -9.30
C PRO A 46 -2.62 22.18 -9.28
N ALA A 47 -3.37 23.03 -8.59
CA ALA A 47 -4.81 22.89 -8.48
C ALA A 47 -5.57 23.41 -9.71
N VAL A 48 -6.76 22.85 -10.00
CA VAL A 48 -7.69 23.47 -10.97
C VAL A 48 -7.98 24.91 -10.59
N GLY A 49 -8.03 25.79 -11.55
CA GLY A 49 -8.22 27.24 -11.36
C GLY A 49 -6.98 28.00 -10.87
N SER A 50 -5.85 27.34 -10.61
CA SER A 50 -4.61 27.98 -10.16
C SER A 50 -3.68 28.42 -11.30
N GLN A 51 -2.63 29.17 -10.95
CA GLN A 51 -1.49 29.46 -11.83
C GLN A 51 -0.35 28.48 -11.50
N TRP A 52 0.15 27.83 -12.53
CA TRP A 52 1.27 26.90 -12.42
C TRP A 52 2.49 27.45 -13.18
N ASN A 53 3.66 27.48 -12.52
CA ASN A 53 4.87 28.08 -13.05
C ASN A 53 5.93 26.99 -13.30
N LEU A 54 6.56 27.07 -14.48
CA LEU A 54 7.66 26.23 -14.91
C LEU A 54 8.87 27.10 -15.21
N THR A 55 10.05 26.72 -14.71
CA THR A 55 11.32 27.39 -15.00
C THR A 55 12.31 26.38 -15.56
N LEU A 56 12.86 26.72 -16.69
CA LEU A 56 13.93 25.99 -17.39
C LEU A 56 15.21 26.77 -17.24
N SER A 57 16.27 26.13 -16.75
CA SER A 57 17.62 26.72 -16.63
C SER A 57 18.64 25.90 -17.41
N GLY A 58 19.59 26.55 -18.03
CA GLY A 58 20.60 25.90 -18.85
C GLY A 58 21.67 26.88 -19.41
N ALA A 59 22.34 26.52 -20.47
CA ALA A 59 23.36 27.37 -21.05
C ALA A 59 22.76 28.68 -21.62
N PRO A 60 23.25 29.86 -21.25
CA PRO A 60 22.79 31.15 -21.77
C PRO A 60 22.76 31.19 -23.32
N GLY A 61 21.65 31.66 -23.87
CA GLY A 61 21.46 31.75 -25.31
C GLY A 61 21.25 30.41 -26.04
N ALA A 62 21.14 29.29 -25.34
CA ALA A 62 20.78 27.99 -25.92
C ALA A 62 19.37 28.00 -26.48
N THR A 63 19.14 27.42 -27.63
CA THR A 63 17.79 27.15 -28.12
C THR A 63 17.21 25.93 -27.39
N PHE A 64 15.94 25.96 -27.00
CA PHE A 64 15.30 24.87 -26.27
C PHE A 64 13.94 24.48 -26.88
N PHE A 65 13.52 23.25 -26.55
CA PHE A 65 12.18 22.71 -26.77
C PHE A 65 11.70 22.14 -25.44
N LEU A 66 10.55 22.62 -24.96
CA LEU A 66 9.86 22.05 -23.81
C LEU A 66 8.69 21.22 -24.33
N LYS A 67 8.64 19.98 -23.95
CA LYS A 67 7.60 19.03 -24.37
C LYS A 67 6.90 18.44 -23.17
N ALA A 68 5.64 18.01 -23.38
CA ALA A 68 4.87 17.26 -22.41
C ALA A 68 4.25 16.02 -23.06
N SER A 69 3.89 15.05 -22.22
CA SER A 69 3.22 13.82 -22.60
C SER A 69 2.22 13.42 -21.53
N THR A 70 1.21 12.66 -21.90
CA THR A 70 0.26 12.03 -20.97
C THR A 70 0.69 10.62 -20.51
N ALA A 71 1.83 10.15 -21.02
CA ALA A 71 2.42 8.87 -20.61
C ALA A 71 3.95 9.03 -20.45
N PRO A 72 4.57 8.32 -19.50
CA PRO A 72 6.02 8.23 -19.38
C PRO A 72 6.58 7.22 -20.40
N SER A 73 7.86 7.37 -20.72
CA SER A 73 8.65 6.41 -21.50
C SER A 73 10.11 6.68 -21.22
N GLU A 74 11.00 5.73 -21.49
CA GLU A 74 12.43 5.91 -21.37
C GLU A 74 13.12 5.47 -22.67
N PHE A 75 13.89 6.36 -23.28
CA PHE A 75 14.69 6.05 -24.46
C PHE A 75 15.84 7.04 -24.66
N GLU A 76 16.91 6.57 -25.25
CA GLU A 76 18.09 7.39 -25.52
C GLU A 76 17.96 8.19 -26.81
N THR A 77 18.40 9.44 -26.77
CA THR A 77 18.47 10.33 -27.92
C THR A 77 19.84 11.03 -28.03
N ALA A 78 20.03 11.76 -29.11
CA ALA A 78 21.22 12.62 -29.24
C ALA A 78 21.27 13.79 -28.24
N PHE A 79 20.21 14.00 -27.45
CA PHE A 79 20.11 15.01 -26.38
C PHE A 79 20.26 14.40 -24.98
N GLY A 80 20.36 13.09 -24.85
CA GLY A 80 20.35 12.32 -23.62
C GLY A 80 19.08 11.49 -23.47
N THR A 81 18.87 10.95 -22.27
CA THR A 81 17.72 10.12 -21.94
C THR A 81 16.42 10.94 -21.92
N VAL A 82 15.39 10.45 -22.58
CA VAL A 82 14.07 11.07 -22.66
C VAL A 82 13.06 10.20 -21.89
N PHE A 83 12.28 10.82 -21.03
CA PHE A 83 11.30 10.18 -20.13
C PHE A 83 9.84 10.48 -20.47
N ILE A 84 9.55 11.01 -21.65
CA ILE A 84 8.20 11.29 -22.13
C ILE A 84 7.89 10.47 -23.37
N ASP A 85 6.68 9.89 -23.44
CA ASP A 85 6.29 9.01 -24.54
C ASP A 85 6.20 9.79 -25.87
N PRO A 86 7.01 9.42 -26.88
CA PRO A 86 7.05 10.12 -28.17
C PRO A 86 5.77 9.95 -28.98
N THR A 87 4.91 8.95 -28.69
CA THR A 87 3.69 8.70 -29.46
C THR A 87 2.54 9.61 -29.06
N VAL A 88 2.57 10.15 -27.82
CA VAL A 88 1.54 11.02 -27.25
C VAL A 88 2.08 12.37 -26.77
N MET A 89 3.37 12.67 -27.08
CA MET A 89 3.96 13.94 -26.70
C MET A 89 3.50 15.11 -27.57
N PHE A 90 3.47 16.30 -26.98
CA PHE A 90 3.19 17.56 -27.63
C PHE A 90 4.16 18.66 -27.19
N GLU A 91 4.35 19.67 -28.03
CA GLU A 91 5.23 20.81 -27.73
C GLU A 91 4.48 21.83 -26.85
N VAL A 92 5.11 22.21 -25.74
CA VAL A 92 4.58 23.19 -24.78
C VAL A 92 5.17 24.57 -25.04
N ALA A 93 6.47 24.64 -25.24
CA ALA A 93 7.20 25.87 -25.55
C ALA A 93 8.48 25.60 -26.34
N ARG A 94 8.94 26.60 -27.07
CA ARG A 94 10.28 26.66 -27.65
C ARG A 94 10.79 28.07 -27.63
N GLY A 95 12.07 28.22 -27.60
CA GLY A 95 12.69 29.56 -27.61
C GLY A 95 14.18 29.51 -27.43
N THR A 96 14.71 30.60 -26.92
CA THR A 96 16.10 30.75 -26.55
C THR A 96 16.16 31.16 -25.08
N LEU A 97 17.01 30.52 -24.31
CA LEU A 97 17.27 30.91 -22.94
C LEU A 97 17.84 32.33 -22.90
N ASP A 98 17.46 33.08 -21.89
CA ASP A 98 17.90 34.46 -21.73
C ASP A 98 19.43 34.57 -21.44
N PRO A 99 19.99 35.78 -21.26
CA PRO A 99 21.39 35.94 -20.94
C PRO A 99 21.83 35.37 -19.58
N THR A 100 20.88 35.07 -18.66
CA THR A 100 21.16 34.37 -17.40
C THR A 100 21.07 32.86 -17.55
N GLY A 101 20.52 32.37 -18.67
CA GLY A 101 20.35 30.95 -18.95
C GLY A 101 18.95 30.42 -18.56
N ASP A 102 17.98 31.31 -18.32
CA ASP A 102 16.69 30.95 -17.84
C ASP A 102 15.56 31.19 -18.85
N PHE A 103 14.48 30.43 -18.69
CA PHE A 103 13.19 30.67 -19.32
C PHE A 103 12.10 30.25 -18.33
N SER A 104 11.18 31.15 -18.05
CA SER A 104 10.03 30.88 -17.19
C SER A 104 8.71 31.08 -17.93
N VAL A 105 7.76 30.20 -17.67
CA VAL A 105 6.43 30.26 -18.23
C VAL A 105 5.38 29.95 -17.17
N SER A 106 4.26 30.68 -17.22
CA SER A 106 3.13 30.48 -16.32
C SER A 106 1.93 29.95 -17.11
N PHE A 107 1.32 28.88 -16.62
CA PHE A 107 0.13 28.27 -17.21
C PHE A 107 -1.06 28.44 -16.27
N PRO A 108 -2.18 29.01 -16.73
CA PRO A 108 -3.43 28.92 -16.00
C PRO A 108 -3.96 27.48 -16.12
N ILE A 109 -4.16 26.81 -15.00
CA ILE A 109 -4.85 25.52 -14.97
C ILE A 109 -6.36 25.80 -15.08
N PRO A 110 -7.07 25.26 -16.09
CA PRO A 110 -8.50 25.45 -16.19
C PRO A 110 -9.24 25.04 -14.93
N ASN A 111 -10.27 25.79 -14.54
CA ASN A 111 -11.13 25.41 -13.42
C ASN A 111 -12.14 24.34 -13.89
N ASP A 112 -11.64 23.20 -14.28
CA ASP A 112 -12.40 22.05 -14.79
C ASP A 112 -12.13 20.82 -13.90
N PRO A 113 -13.13 20.38 -13.11
CA PRO A 113 -12.97 19.23 -12.21
C PRO A 113 -12.61 17.94 -12.95
N THR A 114 -12.87 17.82 -14.25
CA THR A 114 -12.50 16.62 -15.01
C THR A 114 -10.98 16.47 -15.20
N LEU A 115 -10.21 17.53 -14.95
CA LEU A 115 -8.74 17.49 -15.01
C LEU A 115 -8.11 16.93 -13.74
N VAL A 116 -8.85 16.88 -12.64
CA VAL A 116 -8.33 16.40 -11.35
C VAL A 116 -7.87 14.96 -11.48
N GLY A 117 -6.66 14.68 -10.98
CA GLY A 117 -6.03 13.38 -11.06
C GLY A 117 -5.22 13.10 -12.33
N HIS A 118 -5.36 13.89 -13.39
CA HIS A 118 -4.57 13.71 -14.60
C HIS A 118 -3.10 14.03 -14.33
N VAL A 119 -2.21 13.16 -14.84
CA VAL A 119 -0.76 13.33 -14.75
C VAL A 119 -0.20 13.71 -16.12
N PHE A 120 0.68 14.70 -16.13
CA PHE A 120 1.42 15.14 -17.30
C PHE A 120 2.92 15.06 -17.00
N TYR A 121 3.68 14.59 -17.99
CA TYR A 121 5.12 14.44 -17.90
C TYR A 121 5.78 15.50 -18.78
N PHE A 122 6.72 16.27 -18.23
CA PHE A 122 7.39 17.38 -18.91
C PHE A 122 8.88 17.14 -18.96
N GLN A 123 9.48 17.43 -20.12
CA GLN A 123 10.94 17.43 -20.26
C GLN A 123 11.35 18.43 -21.33
N ALA A 124 12.50 19.07 -21.14
CA ALA A 124 13.08 19.97 -22.11
C ALA A 124 14.36 19.38 -22.72
N ALA A 125 14.63 19.79 -23.96
CA ALA A 125 15.90 19.55 -24.61
C ALA A 125 16.45 20.87 -25.16
N SER A 126 17.76 21.06 -25.13
CA SER A 126 18.40 22.28 -25.63
C SER A 126 19.59 22.01 -26.54
N LYS A 127 19.95 23.05 -27.27
CA LYS A 127 21.14 23.06 -28.13
C LYS A 127 21.84 24.40 -28.04
N ALA A 128 23.14 24.36 -27.68
CA ALA A 128 24.04 25.49 -27.69
C ALA A 128 25.25 25.18 -28.61
N GLY A 129 25.23 25.66 -29.83
CA GLY A 129 26.26 25.29 -30.84
C GLY A 129 26.18 23.78 -31.17
N ALA A 130 27.27 23.06 -30.88
CA ALA A 130 27.33 21.60 -31.03
C ALA A 130 26.85 20.82 -29.82
N VAL A 131 26.72 21.47 -28.65
CA VAL A 131 26.30 20.84 -27.41
C VAL A 131 24.79 20.65 -27.42
N LYS A 132 24.33 19.40 -27.17
CA LYS A 132 22.96 19.02 -27.00
C LYS A 132 22.78 18.54 -25.58
N ASP A 133 21.67 18.88 -24.95
CA ASP A 133 21.39 18.60 -23.54
C ASP A 133 19.92 18.35 -23.30
N SER A 134 19.59 17.56 -22.28
CA SER A 134 18.20 17.35 -21.82
C SER A 134 18.10 17.70 -20.33
N SER A 135 16.93 18.23 -19.94
CA SER A 135 16.61 18.47 -18.53
C SER A 135 16.25 17.16 -17.83
N ASN A 136 16.17 17.24 -16.50
CA ASN A 136 15.37 16.29 -15.75
C ASN A 136 13.91 16.28 -16.26
N ALA A 137 13.22 15.16 -16.10
CA ALA A 137 11.78 15.10 -16.31
C ALA A 137 11.02 15.57 -15.07
N LEU A 138 9.81 16.12 -15.27
CA LEU A 138 8.85 16.44 -14.22
C LEU A 138 7.54 15.69 -14.46
N ALA A 139 6.99 15.07 -13.44
CA ALA A 139 5.62 14.59 -13.44
C ALA A 139 4.75 15.56 -12.64
N ILE A 140 3.63 16.00 -13.22
CA ILE A 140 2.71 16.98 -12.65
C ILE A 140 1.33 16.36 -12.61
N ARG A 141 0.71 16.33 -11.42
CA ARG A 141 -0.68 15.92 -11.26
C ARG A 141 -1.57 17.12 -10.97
N ILE A 142 -2.71 17.20 -11.63
CA ILE A 142 -3.70 18.26 -11.38
C ILE A 142 -4.49 17.93 -10.11
N GLY A 143 -4.44 18.82 -9.13
CA GLY A 143 -5.16 18.70 -7.86
C GLY A 143 -6.53 19.38 -7.87
N ALA A 144 -7.35 19.07 -6.85
CA ALA A 144 -8.72 19.63 -6.74
C ALA A 144 -8.78 21.07 -6.19
N GLY A 145 -7.67 21.63 -5.69
CA GLY A 145 -7.63 22.98 -5.13
C GLY A 145 -8.16 23.12 -3.70
N ALA A 146 -8.58 22.03 -3.06
CA ALA A 146 -8.85 22.01 -1.63
C ALA A 146 -7.53 21.92 -0.84
N PRO A 147 -7.50 22.29 0.46
CA PRO A 147 -6.36 21.97 1.29
C PRO A 147 -6.12 20.48 1.20
N GLU A 148 -4.90 20.11 0.82
CA GLU A 148 -4.52 18.72 0.63
C GLU A 148 -4.68 18.02 1.97
N GLY A 149 -5.41 16.89 1.98
CA GLY A 149 -5.67 16.07 3.14
C GLY A 149 -4.39 15.46 3.70
N ALA A 150 -4.52 14.55 4.61
CA ALA A 150 -3.42 13.74 5.13
C ALA A 150 -2.73 12.97 3.99
N ARG A 151 -1.41 12.83 4.06
CA ARG A 151 -0.61 12.08 3.07
C ARG A 151 -0.45 10.61 3.46
N HIS A 152 -0.40 10.33 4.75
CA HIS A 152 -0.20 9.02 5.36
C HIS A 152 0.94 8.21 4.68
N PRO A 153 2.20 8.57 4.92
CA PRO A 153 3.33 7.79 4.42
C PRO A 153 3.27 6.36 4.98
N SER A 154 3.35 5.36 4.10
CA SER A 154 3.07 3.96 4.44
C SER A 154 4.21 3.00 4.15
N ALA A 155 5.09 3.32 3.20
CA ALA A 155 6.21 2.46 2.82
C ALA A 155 7.50 3.26 2.60
N ILE A 156 8.63 2.59 2.80
CA ILE A 156 9.96 3.18 2.67
C ILE A 156 10.93 2.18 2.04
N ALA A 157 11.78 2.63 1.14
CA ALA A 157 12.90 1.87 0.61
C ALA A 157 14.13 2.76 0.43
N ALA A 158 15.32 2.16 0.51
CA ALA A 158 16.57 2.87 0.31
C ALA A 158 17.41 2.21 -0.79
N THR A 159 18.22 3.01 -1.47
CA THR A 159 19.24 2.47 -2.38
C THR A 159 20.36 1.78 -1.59
N ALA A 160 20.93 0.71 -2.14
CA ALA A 160 21.99 -0.07 -1.50
C ALA A 160 23.28 0.72 -1.26
N ASP A 161 23.50 1.80 -2.00
CA ASP A 161 24.63 2.73 -1.83
C ASP A 161 24.35 3.86 -0.82
N GLY A 162 23.14 3.89 -0.22
CA GLY A 162 22.74 4.93 0.73
C GLY A 162 22.53 6.31 0.11
N ALA A 163 22.42 6.42 -1.20
CA ALA A 163 22.29 7.72 -1.87
C ALA A 163 20.89 8.30 -1.84
N ARG A 164 19.85 7.45 -1.78
CA ARG A 164 18.44 7.87 -1.82
C ARG A 164 17.56 7.04 -0.89
N VAL A 165 16.54 7.70 -0.36
CA VAL A 165 15.42 7.08 0.36
C VAL A 165 14.13 7.49 -0.32
N TYR A 166 13.25 6.51 -0.56
CA TYR A 166 11.94 6.66 -1.19
C TYR A 166 10.87 6.42 -0.16
N VAL A 167 9.94 7.36 0.00
CA VAL A 167 8.78 7.24 0.91
C VAL A 167 7.50 7.36 0.09
N ALA A 168 6.69 6.31 0.10
CA ALA A 168 5.40 6.29 -0.60
C ALA A 168 4.27 6.78 0.32
N HIS A 169 3.41 7.65 -0.24
CA HIS A 169 2.28 8.26 0.47
C HIS A 169 0.97 7.69 -0.04
N GLN A 170 0.20 7.14 0.88
CA GLN A 170 -0.98 6.34 0.56
C GLN A 170 -2.14 7.17 0.04
N GLU A 171 -2.44 8.32 0.63
CA GLU A 171 -3.65 9.08 0.31
C GLU A 171 -3.49 10.05 -0.85
N ASP A 172 -2.32 10.63 -1.03
CA ASP A 172 -2.09 11.54 -2.14
C ASP A 172 -1.45 10.88 -3.36
N GLY A 173 -1.02 9.62 -3.23
CA GLY A 173 -0.43 8.84 -4.32
C GLY A 173 0.88 9.43 -4.84
N THR A 174 1.69 10.01 -3.95
CA THR A 174 3.01 10.54 -4.28
C THR A 174 4.13 9.69 -3.66
N VAL A 175 5.34 9.87 -4.17
CA VAL A 175 6.57 9.36 -3.57
C VAL A 175 7.50 10.54 -3.30
N THR A 176 7.94 10.67 -2.05
CA THR A 176 8.99 11.62 -1.67
C THR A 176 10.34 10.94 -1.76
N ILE A 177 11.30 11.60 -2.43
CA ILE A 177 12.70 11.17 -2.55
C ILE A 177 13.55 12.05 -1.66
N LEU A 178 14.33 11.43 -0.78
CA LEU A 178 15.23 12.12 0.14
C LEU A 178 16.69 11.76 -0.15
N ASP A 179 17.56 12.71 0.14
CA ASP A 179 19.00 12.50 0.29
C ASP A 179 19.31 12.26 1.77
N PRO A 180 19.64 11.03 2.20
CA PRO A 180 19.88 10.74 3.61
C PRO A 180 21.15 11.36 4.16
N ALA A 181 22.11 11.76 3.33
CA ALA A 181 23.35 12.41 3.78
C ALA A 181 23.12 13.87 4.21
N THR A 182 22.17 14.55 3.57
CA THR A 182 21.82 15.96 3.86
C THR A 182 20.49 16.10 4.61
N SER A 183 19.74 15.01 4.77
CA SER A 183 18.38 14.99 5.32
C SER A 183 17.41 15.91 4.54
N ALA A 184 17.65 16.10 3.25
CA ALA A 184 16.86 16.98 2.41
C ALA A 184 15.90 16.22 1.52
N ILE A 185 14.68 16.74 1.36
CA ILE A 185 13.77 16.30 0.30
C ILE A 185 14.35 16.78 -1.04
N VAL A 186 14.65 15.84 -1.90
CA VAL A 186 15.21 16.11 -3.24
C VAL A 186 14.09 16.30 -4.24
N ARG A 187 13.07 15.46 -4.17
CA ARG A 187 11.97 15.47 -5.13
C ARG A 187 10.73 14.82 -4.57
N GLU A 188 9.60 15.20 -5.14
CA GLU A 188 8.31 14.56 -4.95
C GLU A 188 7.74 14.17 -6.31
N LEU A 189 7.25 12.93 -6.43
CA LEU A 189 6.73 12.38 -7.69
C LEU A 189 5.29 11.93 -7.51
N PRO A 190 4.33 12.42 -8.32
CA PRO A 190 2.98 11.88 -8.35
C PRO A 190 2.99 10.55 -9.11
N VAL A 191 2.91 9.44 -8.40
CA VAL A 191 2.94 8.07 -8.95
C VAL A 191 1.56 7.48 -9.16
N SER A 192 0.53 8.09 -8.58
CA SER A 192 -0.85 7.65 -8.68
C SER A 192 -1.77 8.80 -9.11
N PRO A 193 -2.68 8.59 -10.07
CA PRO A 193 -3.64 9.63 -10.48
C PRO A 193 -4.80 9.83 -9.50
N ILE A 194 -5.06 8.91 -8.57
CA ILE A 194 -6.25 8.90 -7.73
C ILE A 194 -5.85 8.78 -6.26
N PRO A 195 -6.23 9.76 -5.39
CA PRO A 195 -6.19 9.57 -3.96
C PRO A 195 -7.09 8.39 -3.60
N THR A 196 -6.56 7.40 -2.93
CA THR A 196 -7.34 6.25 -2.50
C THR A 196 -7.87 6.53 -1.10
N ASN A 197 -9.15 6.79 -0.97
CA ASN A 197 -9.84 6.93 0.33
C ASN A 197 -9.92 5.60 1.10
N ILE A 198 -9.26 4.56 0.62
CA ILE A 198 -9.29 3.22 1.19
C ILE A 198 -7.88 2.93 1.64
N GLU A 199 -7.71 2.76 2.94
CA GLU A 199 -6.45 2.40 3.58
C GLU A 199 -5.93 1.06 3.04
N ARG A 200 -5.12 1.14 2.00
CA ARG A 200 -4.35 0.03 1.47
C ARG A 200 -2.91 0.47 1.35
N GLU A 201 -2.04 -0.25 1.98
CA GLU A 201 -0.61 0.04 1.98
C GLU A 201 -0.06 -0.01 0.56
N LEU A 202 0.54 1.10 0.11
CA LEU A 202 1.45 1.08 -1.03
C LEU A 202 2.71 0.34 -0.64
N ASP A 203 3.36 -0.29 -1.60
CA ASP A 203 4.73 -0.77 -1.41
C ASP A 203 5.67 -0.04 -2.36
N VAL A 204 6.88 0.22 -1.85
CA VAL A 204 7.99 0.76 -2.63
C VAL A 204 9.23 -0.08 -2.39
N ALA A 205 9.88 -0.50 -3.46
CA ALA A 205 11.10 -1.28 -3.39
C ALA A 205 12.12 -0.77 -4.42
N VAL A 206 13.39 -0.80 -4.07
CA VAL A 206 14.50 -0.42 -4.95
C VAL A 206 15.21 -1.68 -5.41
N ASP A 207 15.51 -1.78 -6.70
CA ASP A 207 16.22 -2.92 -7.25
C ASP A 207 17.67 -3.00 -6.69
N PRO A 208 18.24 -4.21 -6.62
CA PRO A 208 19.54 -4.41 -5.98
C PRO A 208 20.71 -3.67 -6.64
N ASP A 209 20.62 -3.35 -7.93
CA ASP A 209 21.64 -2.57 -8.66
C ASP A 209 21.39 -1.06 -8.59
N GLY A 210 20.33 -0.62 -7.92
CA GLY A 210 20.04 0.78 -7.67
C GLY A 210 19.65 1.58 -8.92
N ARG A 211 19.15 0.93 -9.97
CA ARG A 211 18.73 1.62 -11.19
C ARG A 211 17.29 2.10 -11.14
N HIS A 212 16.41 1.32 -10.54
CA HIS A 212 14.97 1.60 -10.48
C HIS A 212 14.39 1.44 -9.07
N ALA A 213 13.42 2.29 -8.77
CA ALA A 213 12.48 2.08 -7.68
C ALA A 213 11.11 1.75 -8.27
N PHE A 214 10.42 0.79 -7.64
CA PHE A 214 9.13 0.29 -8.08
C PHE A 214 8.08 0.59 -7.03
N VAL A 215 6.94 1.09 -7.47
CA VAL A 215 5.82 1.42 -6.58
C VAL A 215 4.58 0.69 -7.06
N VAL A 216 3.99 -0.09 -6.18
CA VAL A 216 2.68 -0.73 -6.41
C VAL A 216 1.65 -0.12 -5.48
N ASN A 217 0.46 0.10 -6.04
CA ASN A 217 -0.70 0.61 -5.32
C ASN A 217 -1.85 -0.37 -5.53
N PRO A 218 -2.35 -1.05 -4.48
CA PRO A 218 -3.43 -2.03 -4.60
C PRO A 218 -4.72 -1.49 -5.23
N ALA A 219 -4.93 -0.19 -5.17
CA ALA A 219 -6.11 0.46 -5.75
C ALA A 219 -5.95 0.78 -7.24
N LEU A 220 -4.77 0.58 -7.84
CA LEU A 220 -4.48 0.94 -9.22
C LEU A 220 -4.01 -0.26 -10.04
N PRO A 221 -4.44 -0.34 -11.31
CA PRO A 221 -4.01 -1.41 -12.21
C PRO A 221 -2.66 -1.09 -12.87
N GLN A 222 -1.72 -0.55 -12.11
CA GLN A 222 -0.39 -0.19 -12.62
C GLN A 222 0.69 -0.25 -11.54
N MET A 223 1.89 -0.65 -11.93
CA MET A 223 3.14 -0.50 -11.20
C MET A 223 3.92 0.67 -11.81
N THR A 224 4.34 1.62 -10.98
CA THR A 224 5.15 2.75 -11.44
C THR A 224 6.63 2.44 -11.24
N VAL A 225 7.42 2.64 -12.30
CA VAL A 225 8.88 2.48 -12.29
C VAL A 225 9.52 3.85 -12.28
N ILE A 226 10.40 4.11 -11.33
CA ILE A 226 11.15 5.37 -11.17
C ILE A 226 12.61 5.07 -11.47
N HIS A 227 13.22 5.82 -12.38
CA HIS A 227 14.65 5.74 -12.67
C HIS A 227 15.43 6.48 -11.58
N VAL A 228 16.26 5.77 -10.81
CA VAL A 228 16.92 6.30 -9.60
C VAL A 228 17.87 7.47 -9.93
N ALA A 229 18.71 7.34 -10.93
CA ALA A 229 19.73 8.35 -11.22
C ALA A 229 19.16 9.68 -11.71
N THR A 230 17.97 9.69 -12.31
CA THR A 230 17.32 10.92 -12.82
C THR A 230 16.12 11.33 -11.98
N GLU A 231 15.71 10.47 -11.04
CA GLU A 231 14.54 10.69 -10.18
C GLU A 231 13.28 11.00 -11.00
N ALA A 232 13.10 10.28 -12.12
CA ALA A 232 11.99 10.46 -13.03
C ALA A 232 11.18 9.17 -13.16
N ILE A 233 9.87 9.30 -13.42
CA ILE A 233 9.03 8.16 -13.76
C ILE A 233 9.44 7.66 -15.14
N ALA A 234 9.99 6.44 -15.21
CA ALA A 234 10.46 5.80 -16.42
C ALA A 234 9.35 5.03 -17.14
N ALA A 235 8.48 4.36 -16.37
CA ALA A 235 7.39 3.58 -16.94
C ALA A 235 6.19 3.46 -16.01
N GLN A 236 5.04 3.17 -16.59
CA GLN A 236 3.85 2.67 -15.90
C GLN A 236 3.49 1.32 -16.50
N VAL A 237 3.70 0.26 -15.74
CA VAL A 237 3.54 -1.11 -16.18
C VAL A 237 2.15 -1.61 -15.75
N PRO A 238 1.30 -2.10 -16.66
CA PRO A 238 0.00 -2.65 -16.29
C PRO A 238 0.16 -3.86 -15.36
N VAL A 239 -0.55 -3.82 -14.24
CA VAL A 239 -0.70 -4.93 -13.30
C VAL A 239 -2.18 -5.03 -12.89
N PRO A 240 -2.66 -6.16 -12.39
CA PRO A 240 -4.01 -6.25 -11.81
C PRO A 240 -4.20 -5.31 -10.62
N LEU A 241 -5.44 -5.00 -10.29
CA LEU A 241 -5.78 -4.40 -8.99
C LEU A 241 -5.36 -5.34 -7.85
N SER A 242 -5.13 -4.79 -6.66
CA SER A 242 -4.72 -5.53 -5.46
C SER A 242 -3.32 -6.16 -5.54
N CYS A 243 -2.38 -5.51 -6.26
CA CYS A 243 -0.96 -5.81 -6.14
C CYS A 243 -0.38 -5.11 -4.91
N ARG A 244 0.31 -5.87 -4.02
CA ARG A 244 0.66 -5.40 -2.67
C ARG A 244 2.15 -5.35 -2.35
N ALA A 245 2.98 -6.13 -3.01
CA ALA A 245 4.41 -6.21 -2.69
C ALA A 245 5.24 -6.44 -3.94
N VAL A 246 6.49 -5.97 -3.90
CA VAL A 246 7.48 -6.13 -4.97
C VAL A 246 8.76 -6.75 -4.41
N ALA A 247 9.32 -7.72 -5.14
CA ALA A 247 10.64 -8.28 -4.87
C ALA A 247 11.43 -8.49 -6.18
N PHE A 248 12.71 -8.77 -6.08
CA PHE A 248 13.61 -8.83 -7.22
C PHE A 248 14.49 -10.07 -7.20
N LYS A 249 14.79 -10.63 -8.38
CA LYS A 249 15.89 -11.58 -8.58
C LYS A 249 16.68 -11.17 -9.82
N PHE A 250 17.92 -10.80 -9.59
CA PHE A 250 18.85 -10.41 -10.65
C PHE A 250 19.93 -11.49 -10.74
N ASP A 251 19.95 -12.20 -11.84
CA ASP A 251 20.87 -13.30 -12.08
C ASP A 251 21.24 -13.41 -13.57
N LEU A 252 21.94 -14.47 -13.94
CA LEU A 252 22.37 -14.70 -15.34
C LEU A 252 21.19 -14.97 -16.30
N ASN A 253 19.99 -15.26 -15.76
CA ASN A 253 18.78 -15.48 -16.53
C ASN A 253 18.01 -14.17 -16.81
N GLY A 254 18.52 -13.04 -16.31
CA GLY A 254 17.95 -11.72 -16.49
C GLY A 254 17.37 -11.11 -15.22
N ASN A 255 17.04 -9.83 -15.30
CA ASN A 255 16.43 -9.10 -14.20
C ASN A 255 14.93 -9.40 -14.16
N ARG A 256 14.48 -9.93 -13.04
CA ARG A 256 13.07 -10.25 -12.81
C ARG A 256 12.52 -9.46 -11.63
N VAL A 257 11.31 -8.95 -11.84
CA VAL A 257 10.51 -8.25 -10.83
C VAL A 257 9.31 -9.12 -10.50
N PHE A 258 9.12 -9.42 -9.24
CA PHE A 258 8.02 -10.23 -8.72
C PHE A 258 7.00 -9.31 -8.06
N VAL A 259 5.72 -9.48 -8.39
CA VAL A 259 4.64 -8.67 -7.85
C VAL A 259 3.58 -9.60 -7.25
N ALA A 260 3.28 -9.42 -5.96
CA ALA A 260 2.21 -10.16 -5.30
C ALA A 260 0.84 -9.67 -5.76
N SER A 261 0.07 -10.54 -6.40
CA SER A 261 -1.30 -10.25 -6.88
C SER A 261 -2.33 -10.99 -6.03
N GLU A 262 -3.08 -10.23 -5.23
CA GLU A 262 -4.20 -10.79 -4.46
C GLU A 262 -5.35 -11.22 -5.37
N LYS A 263 -5.58 -10.50 -6.48
CA LYS A 263 -6.59 -10.88 -7.48
C LYS A 263 -6.33 -12.26 -8.07
N ASP A 264 -5.09 -12.51 -8.48
CA ASP A 264 -4.74 -13.74 -9.19
C ASP A 264 -4.35 -14.87 -8.22
N GLN A 265 -4.24 -14.57 -6.90
CA GLN A 265 -3.70 -15.48 -5.88
C GLN A 265 -2.37 -16.07 -6.35
N ALA A 266 -1.48 -15.20 -6.81
CA ALA A 266 -0.27 -15.57 -7.52
C ALA A 266 0.83 -14.51 -7.33
N VAL A 267 2.05 -14.89 -7.70
CA VAL A 267 3.13 -13.94 -7.94
C VAL A 267 3.29 -13.75 -9.45
N LEU A 268 3.16 -12.52 -9.90
CA LEU A 268 3.39 -12.13 -11.29
C LEU A 268 4.89 -11.89 -11.51
N VAL A 269 5.42 -12.40 -12.60
CA VAL A 269 6.83 -12.27 -12.98
C VAL A 269 6.94 -11.30 -14.14
N PHE A 270 7.71 -10.23 -13.96
CA PHE A 270 8.05 -9.28 -15.02
C PHE A 270 9.52 -9.40 -15.35
N THR A 271 9.84 -9.37 -16.64
CA THR A 271 11.22 -9.40 -17.14
C THR A 271 11.54 -8.04 -17.78
N GLU A 272 12.69 -7.51 -17.42
CA GLU A 272 13.22 -6.29 -18.02
C GLU A 272 13.82 -6.60 -19.40
N SER A 273 13.41 -5.85 -20.42
CA SER A 273 14.04 -5.89 -21.73
C SER A 273 15.32 -5.06 -21.74
N PRO A 274 16.24 -5.26 -22.73
CA PRO A 274 17.45 -4.44 -22.86
C PRO A 274 17.20 -2.92 -23.02
N HIS A 275 15.95 -2.51 -23.20
CA HIS A 275 15.54 -1.11 -23.38
C HIS A 275 14.76 -0.55 -22.19
N GLY A 276 14.84 -1.16 -20.99
CA GLY A 276 14.15 -0.68 -19.79
C GLY A 276 12.63 -0.92 -19.79
N THR A 277 12.12 -1.76 -20.71
CA THR A 277 10.69 -2.09 -20.74
C THR A 277 10.41 -3.35 -19.91
N PHE A 278 9.43 -3.29 -19.03
CA PHE A 278 9.01 -4.42 -18.19
C PHE A 278 7.79 -5.09 -18.81
N THR A 279 7.87 -6.40 -19.06
CA THR A 279 6.78 -7.20 -19.61
C THR A 279 6.50 -8.40 -18.73
N GLN A 280 5.22 -8.70 -18.48
CA GLN A 280 4.86 -9.89 -17.74
C GLN A 280 5.26 -11.14 -18.54
N SER A 281 6.10 -11.98 -17.94
CA SER A 281 6.65 -13.20 -18.56
C SER A 281 6.02 -14.47 -18.02
N ALA A 282 5.55 -14.46 -16.77
CA ALA A 282 4.93 -15.63 -16.14
C ALA A 282 3.96 -15.22 -15.01
N THR A 283 3.21 -16.20 -14.52
CA THR A 283 2.37 -16.15 -13.34
C THR A 283 2.63 -17.40 -12.52
N LEU A 284 3.08 -17.25 -11.28
CA LEU A 284 3.37 -18.33 -10.35
C LEU A 284 2.19 -18.50 -9.40
N PRO A 285 1.38 -19.56 -9.53
CA PRO A 285 0.20 -19.78 -8.70
C PRO A 285 0.62 -20.08 -7.25
N LEU A 286 -0.18 -19.61 -6.30
CA LEU A 286 -0.04 -19.89 -4.87
C LEU A 286 -1.15 -20.85 -4.43
N ARG A 287 -0.88 -21.64 -3.39
CA ARG A 287 -1.87 -22.54 -2.78
C ARG A 287 -2.67 -21.83 -1.68
N GLY A 288 -2.05 -20.87 -1.01
CA GLY A 288 -2.71 -20.04 -0.01
C GLY A 288 -3.28 -18.75 -0.60
N LEU A 289 -3.97 -17.97 0.24
CA LEU A 289 -4.76 -16.82 -0.16
C LEU A 289 -4.23 -15.52 0.44
N GLY A 290 -4.36 -14.43 -0.32
CA GLY A 290 -4.03 -13.08 0.11
C GLY A 290 -2.53 -12.80 0.14
N PRO A 291 -1.78 -12.98 -0.97
CA PRO A 291 -0.37 -12.65 -1.01
C PRO A 291 -0.17 -11.15 -0.79
N ALA A 292 0.65 -10.79 0.21
CA ALA A 292 0.81 -9.41 0.66
C ALA A 292 2.25 -8.99 0.93
N LYS A 293 3.16 -9.91 1.19
CA LYS A 293 4.58 -9.63 1.41
C LYS A 293 5.43 -10.58 0.56
N LEU A 294 6.56 -10.08 0.07
CA LEU A 294 7.52 -10.84 -0.73
C LEU A 294 8.94 -10.61 -0.21
N ALA A 295 9.73 -11.68 -0.17
CA ALA A 295 11.16 -11.58 0.11
C ALA A 295 11.93 -12.65 -0.67
N LEU A 296 13.04 -12.27 -1.31
CA LEU A 296 13.93 -13.23 -1.98
C LEU A 296 14.89 -13.84 -0.95
N LEU A 297 14.85 -15.14 -0.82
CA LEU A 297 15.75 -15.90 0.07
C LEU A 297 17.15 -16.02 -0.52
N PRO A 298 18.19 -16.23 0.33
CA PRO A 298 19.57 -16.36 -0.16
C PRO A 298 19.80 -17.55 -1.07
N ASP A 299 18.98 -18.59 -1.00
CA ASP A 299 19.03 -19.77 -1.87
C ASP A 299 18.35 -19.56 -3.22
N GLY A 300 17.72 -18.40 -3.42
CA GLY A 300 17.05 -18.02 -4.66
C GLY A 300 15.56 -18.33 -4.73
N HIS A 301 14.99 -18.96 -3.70
CA HIS A 301 13.53 -19.11 -3.58
C HIS A 301 12.86 -17.80 -3.17
N LEU A 302 11.58 -17.70 -3.42
CA LEU A 302 10.77 -16.55 -3.02
C LEU A 302 9.86 -16.93 -1.84
N LEU A 303 9.94 -16.15 -0.78
CA LEU A 303 9.05 -16.24 0.38
C LEU A 303 7.88 -15.30 0.19
N VAL A 304 6.67 -15.81 0.37
CA VAL A 304 5.41 -15.09 0.19
C VAL A 304 4.63 -15.10 1.50
N GLY A 305 4.38 -13.95 2.08
CA GLY A 305 3.50 -13.78 3.22
C GLY A 305 2.03 -13.72 2.78
N LEU A 306 1.19 -14.60 3.36
CA LEU A 306 -0.22 -14.77 3.00
C LEU A 306 -1.11 -14.32 4.14
N HIS A 307 -1.90 -13.27 3.90
CA HIS A 307 -2.72 -12.65 4.94
C HIS A 307 -4.00 -13.43 5.27
N ASN A 308 -4.60 -14.09 4.28
CA ASN A 308 -5.92 -14.73 4.47
C ASN A 308 -5.81 -16.18 4.95
N THR A 309 -4.76 -16.90 4.57
CA THR A 309 -4.52 -18.27 5.05
C THR A 309 -3.58 -18.35 6.25
N LEU A 310 -3.07 -17.20 6.73
CA LEU A 310 -2.27 -17.06 7.94
C LEU A 310 -1.00 -17.96 7.91
N GLU A 311 -0.32 -17.97 6.77
CA GLU A 311 0.87 -18.77 6.52
C GLU A 311 1.86 -18.02 5.64
N MET A 312 3.05 -18.55 5.50
CA MET A 312 3.99 -18.18 4.45
C MET A 312 4.12 -19.33 3.46
N GLU A 313 4.23 -19.04 2.18
CA GLU A 313 4.62 -20.01 1.15
C GLU A 313 6.03 -19.72 0.65
N VAL A 314 6.76 -20.80 0.39
CA VAL A 314 8.04 -20.76 -0.33
C VAL A 314 7.79 -21.31 -1.70
N ILE A 315 8.18 -20.56 -2.72
CA ILE A 315 8.05 -20.96 -4.11
C ILE A 315 9.39 -20.86 -4.84
N ASP A 316 9.60 -21.73 -5.82
CA ASP A 316 10.73 -21.64 -6.75
C ASP A 316 10.37 -20.68 -7.89
N PRO A 317 10.96 -19.47 -7.93
CA PRO A 317 10.64 -18.50 -8.98
C PRO A 317 11.25 -18.83 -10.34
N ASP A 318 12.02 -19.91 -10.45
CA ASP A 318 12.60 -20.42 -11.70
C ASP A 318 11.75 -21.51 -12.34
N ASP A 319 10.81 -22.11 -11.61
CA ASP A 319 9.84 -23.06 -12.13
C ASP A 319 8.64 -22.34 -12.75
N LEU A 320 8.84 -21.79 -13.95
CA LEU A 320 7.83 -20.98 -14.64
C LEU A 320 6.72 -21.80 -15.31
N ASP A 321 6.98 -23.08 -15.59
CA ASP A 321 6.10 -23.96 -16.38
C ASP A 321 5.50 -25.11 -15.56
N GLY A 322 5.96 -25.32 -14.32
CA GLY A 322 5.58 -26.42 -13.43
C GLY A 322 4.72 -26.01 -12.23
N ASP A 323 4.97 -26.64 -11.11
CA ASP A 323 4.37 -26.29 -9.81
C ASP A 323 5.44 -25.60 -8.96
N PRO A 324 5.43 -24.27 -8.86
CA PRO A 324 6.48 -23.53 -8.15
C PRO A 324 6.47 -23.74 -6.62
N PHE A 325 5.47 -24.41 -6.08
CA PHE A 325 5.31 -24.64 -4.67
C PHE A 325 6.43 -25.52 -4.09
N VAL A 326 7.13 -25.01 -3.06
CA VAL A 326 8.16 -25.75 -2.32
C VAL A 326 7.60 -26.24 -0.99
N THR A 327 7.13 -25.31 -0.15
CA THR A 327 6.59 -25.61 1.18
C THR A 327 5.69 -24.49 1.70
N SER A 328 4.88 -24.79 2.71
CA SER A 328 4.08 -23.83 3.45
C SER A 328 4.44 -23.86 4.93
N ILE A 329 4.50 -22.69 5.54
CA ILE A 329 4.86 -22.49 6.94
C ILE A 329 3.68 -21.83 7.65
N PRO A 330 2.91 -22.56 8.48
CA PRO A 330 1.79 -21.99 9.20
C PRO A 330 2.28 -21.00 10.27
N LEU A 331 1.75 -19.79 10.24
CA LEU A 331 1.99 -18.75 11.25
C LEU A 331 0.91 -18.71 12.32
N GLY A 332 -0.35 -19.00 11.94
CA GLY A 332 -1.52 -18.80 12.78
C GLY A 332 -1.92 -17.33 12.94
N SER A 333 -1.25 -16.43 12.22
CA SER A 333 -1.51 -15.00 12.16
C SER A 333 -0.98 -14.43 10.84
N ARG A 334 -1.21 -13.14 10.58
CA ARG A 334 -0.69 -12.46 9.38
C ARG A 334 0.79 -12.18 9.52
N ALA A 335 1.55 -12.38 8.46
CA ALA A 335 2.89 -11.82 8.32
C ALA A 335 2.74 -10.31 8.04
N LEU A 336 3.06 -9.46 9.01
CA LEU A 336 2.95 -8.01 8.86
C LEU A 336 4.12 -7.44 8.07
N ASP A 337 5.30 -8.08 8.18
CA ASP A 337 6.49 -7.78 7.39
C ASP A 337 7.41 -9.01 7.30
N LEU A 338 8.45 -8.95 6.45
CA LEU A 338 9.45 -9.99 6.27
C LEU A 338 10.85 -9.35 6.26
N ALA A 339 11.64 -9.58 7.30
CA ALA A 339 13.03 -9.13 7.37
C ALA A 339 13.99 -10.32 7.32
N LEU A 340 15.00 -10.26 6.44
CA LEU A 340 15.91 -11.37 6.18
C LEU A 340 17.36 -11.05 6.62
N LEU A 341 17.99 -11.98 7.32
CA LEU A 341 19.41 -11.91 7.66
C LEU A 341 20.07 -13.29 7.44
N GLY A 342 20.75 -13.46 6.31
CA GLY A 342 21.26 -14.77 5.92
C GLY A 342 20.12 -15.79 5.85
N SER A 343 20.24 -16.92 6.54
CA SER A 343 19.18 -17.93 6.61
C SER A 343 18.10 -17.62 7.66
N ARG A 344 18.16 -16.51 8.36
CA ARG A 344 17.18 -16.14 9.39
C ARG A 344 16.09 -15.23 8.81
N VAL A 345 14.84 -15.57 9.12
CA VAL A 345 13.65 -14.82 8.71
C VAL A 345 12.96 -14.29 9.95
N PHE A 346 12.80 -12.99 10.05
CA PHE A 346 12.08 -12.32 11.14
C PHE A 346 10.74 -11.85 10.63
N VAL A 347 9.67 -12.27 11.31
CA VAL A 347 8.30 -12.01 10.91
C VAL A 347 7.56 -11.32 12.06
N PRO A 348 7.38 -10.00 12.01
CA PRO A 348 6.44 -9.32 12.90
C PRO A 348 5.03 -9.85 12.69
N THR A 349 4.37 -10.19 13.79
CA THR A 349 3.05 -10.82 13.75
C THR A 349 2.28 -10.59 15.04
N PHE A 350 1.00 -10.92 15.04
CA PHE A 350 0.15 -10.95 16.21
C PHE A 350 -0.34 -12.38 16.46
N THR A 351 0.12 -13.00 17.54
CA THR A 351 -0.28 -14.36 17.90
C THR A 351 -1.54 -14.33 18.78
N PRO A 352 -2.62 -15.04 18.38
CA PRO A 352 -3.88 -15.00 19.09
C PRO A 352 -3.82 -15.66 20.46
N SER A 353 -4.73 -15.28 21.33
CA SER A 353 -4.89 -15.75 22.71
C SER A 353 -5.09 -17.25 22.89
N THR A 354 -5.58 -17.94 21.88
CA THR A 354 -5.78 -19.39 21.92
C THR A 354 -4.48 -20.19 22.11
N VAL A 355 -3.34 -19.57 21.79
CA VAL A 355 -2.02 -20.20 21.88
C VAL A 355 -1.26 -19.80 23.16
N ILE A 356 -1.42 -18.57 23.66
CA ILE A 356 -0.53 -18.01 24.69
C ILE A 356 -1.28 -17.39 25.88
N GLY A 357 -2.59 -17.19 25.82
CA GLY A 357 -3.36 -16.55 26.90
C GLY A 357 -4.60 -15.82 26.42
N PRO A 358 -5.37 -15.15 27.28
CA PRO A 358 -6.69 -14.67 26.94
C PRO A 358 -6.76 -13.61 25.83
N ASP A 359 -5.65 -12.99 25.42
CA ASP A 359 -5.71 -11.76 24.63
C ASP A 359 -4.75 -11.64 23.43
N GLY A 360 -3.97 -12.67 23.14
CA GLY A 360 -2.95 -12.62 22.09
C GLY A 360 -1.69 -11.81 22.47
N VAL A 361 -0.68 -11.88 21.64
CA VAL A 361 0.63 -11.21 21.85
C VAL A 361 1.17 -10.70 20.52
N ASN A 362 1.64 -9.47 20.51
CA ASN A 362 2.50 -8.98 19.44
C ASN A 362 3.89 -9.59 19.61
N GLU A 363 4.40 -10.22 18.57
CA GLU A 363 5.69 -10.90 18.60
C GLU A 363 6.42 -10.80 17.26
N VAL A 364 7.72 -11.05 17.29
CA VAL A 364 8.50 -11.30 16.09
C VAL A 364 8.89 -12.77 16.10
N LEU A 365 8.40 -13.53 15.14
CA LEU A 365 8.78 -14.92 14.93
C LEU A 365 10.10 -14.99 14.18
N GLU A 366 11.00 -15.84 14.64
CA GLU A 366 12.26 -16.10 13.97
C GLU A 366 12.28 -17.52 13.43
N PHE A 367 12.50 -17.67 12.12
CA PHE A 367 12.63 -18.94 11.43
C PHE A 367 14.02 -19.11 10.82
N ASP A 368 14.48 -20.36 10.75
CA ASP A 368 15.60 -20.76 9.90
C ASP A 368 15.07 -21.17 8.52
N SER A 369 15.42 -20.44 7.47
CA SER A 369 14.92 -20.67 6.10
C SER A 369 15.49 -21.94 5.44
N THR A 370 16.50 -22.58 6.03
CA THR A 370 17.04 -23.85 5.50
C THR A 370 16.26 -25.06 5.99
N THR A 371 15.66 -24.96 7.17
CA THR A 371 14.92 -26.06 7.81
C THR A 371 13.43 -25.73 8.00
N TRP A 372 13.06 -24.46 7.89
CA TRP A 372 11.74 -23.90 8.19
C TRP A 372 11.28 -24.18 9.62
N THR A 373 12.24 -24.34 10.52
CA THR A 373 11.95 -24.48 11.94
C THR A 373 11.82 -23.11 12.60
N LEU A 374 10.82 -22.97 13.45
CA LEU A 374 10.73 -21.82 14.36
C LEU A 374 11.90 -21.89 15.34
N VAL A 375 12.80 -20.91 15.26
CA VAL A 375 14.00 -20.82 16.10
C VAL A 375 13.64 -20.19 17.44
N ASP A 376 12.93 -19.06 17.41
CA ASP A 376 12.55 -18.34 18.62
C ASP A 376 11.29 -17.46 18.40
N ARG A 377 10.72 -17.01 19.52
CA ARG A 377 9.60 -16.08 19.61
C ARG A 377 10.02 -14.92 20.49
N HIS A 378 10.14 -13.77 19.88
CA HIS A 378 10.61 -12.57 20.57
C HIS A 378 9.41 -11.74 20.99
N PHE A 379 9.10 -11.78 22.28
CA PHE A 379 7.98 -11.05 22.86
C PHE A 379 8.45 -9.65 23.27
N GLY A 380 7.86 -8.64 22.68
CA GLY A 380 8.01 -7.29 23.19
C GLY A 380 7.17 -7.11 24.45
N ASN A 381 7.79 -7.12 25.64
CA ASN A 381 7.14 -6.65 26.88
C ASN A 381 6.67 -5.18 26.77
N LEU A 382 6.85 -4.55 25.65
CA LEU A 382 6.62 -3.13 25.37
C LEU A 382 5.37 -2.96 24.50
N GLY A 383 4.65 -4.04 24.35
CA GLY A 383 3.30 -4.24 23.91
C GLY A 383 2.83 -3.24 22.90
N THR A 384 2.99 -3.52 21.57
CA THR A 384 2.16 -2.77 20.65
C THR A 384 2.40 -3.19 19.24
N ASP A 385 1.36 -3.33 18.49
CA ASP A 385 1.26 -3.70 17.10
C ASP A 385 2.57 -3.49 16.32
N TYR A 386 3.35 -4.57 16.16
CA TYR A 386 4.58 -4.55 15.38
C TYR A 386 4.22 -4.58 13.91
N PHE A 387 4.52 -3.53 13.18
CA PHE A 387 4.05 -3.34 11.83
C PHE A 387 5.13 -3.55 10.78
N ALA A 388 6.36 -3.16 11.08
CA ALA A 388 7.47 -3.24 10.15
C ALA A 388 8.75 -3.64 10.87
N ALA A 389 9.63 -4.33 10.16
CA ALA A 389 10.94 -4.70 10.65
C ALA A 389 12.02 -4.57 9.57
N ALA A 390 13.21 -4.17 9.99
CA ALA A 390 14.39 -4.18 9.14
C ALA A 390 15.58 -4.74 9.92
N VAL A 391 16.42 -5.56 9.31
CA VAL A 391 17.51 -6.26 9.98
C VAL A 391 18.83 -6.11 9.24
N SER A 392 19.91 -5.99 10.00
CA SER A 392 21.30 -6.08 9.56
C SER A 392 22.09 -7.02 10.50
N ASP A 393 23.34 -7.28 10.21
CA ASP A 393 24.21 -8.10 11.08
C ASP A 393 24.28 -7.58 12.53
N ALA A 394 24.12 -6.26 12.71
CA ALA A 394 24.26 -5.62 14.02
C ALA A 394 22.94 -5.30 14.71
N ASN A 395 21.87 -5.04 13.95
CA ASN A 395 20.63 -4.49 14.50
C ASN A 395 19.39 -5.11 13.85
N LEU A 396 18.41 -5.47 14.66
CA LEU A 396 17.01 -5.65 14.29
C LEU A 396 16.25 -4.43 14.80
N VAL A 397 15.55 -3.76 13.90
CA VAL A 397 14.73 -2.58 14.18
C VAL A 397 13.28 -2.92 13.91
N VAL A 398 12.41 -2.75 14.89
CA VAL A 398 10.99 -3.09 14.80
C VAL A 398 10.15 -1.88 15.17
N CYS A 399 9.22 -1.49 14.30
CA CYS A 399 8.28 -0.41 14.56
C CYS A 399 7.10 -0.91 15.41
N GLY A 400 6.90 -0.29 16.57
CA GLY A 400 5.75 -0.51 17.44
C GLY A 400 4.72 0.61 17.23
N THR A 401 3.80 0.42 16.29
CA THR A 401 2.87 1.46 15.82
C THR A 401 2.06 2.06 16.95
N ALA A 402 1.39 1.24 17.74
CA ALA A 402 0.49 1.76 18.78
C ALA A 402 1.21 2.41 19.98
N SER A 403 2.50 2.10 20.22
CA SER A 403 3.28 2.76 21.28
C SER A 403 3.98 4.04 20.86
N GLY A 404 4.05 4.33 19.57
CA GLY A 404 4.84 5.42 19.04
C GLY A 404 6.35 5.24 19.24
N SER A 405 6.80 3.99 19.41
CA SER A 405 8.17 3.64 19.74
C SER A 405 8.77 2.69 18.71
N VAL A 406 10.08 2.70 18.60
CA VAL A 406 10.84 1.76 17.79
C VAL A 406 11.74 0.94 18.70
N ILE A 407 11.75 -0.37 18.51
CA ILE A 407 12.61 -1.29 19.23
C ILE A 407 13.86 -1.51 18.40
N VAL A 408 15.02 -1.30 19.00
CA VAL A 408 16.33 -1.63 18.41
C VAL A 408 16.99 -2.68 19.29
N THR A 409 17.30 -3.84 18.73
CA THR A 409 17.90 -4.96 19.44
C THR A 409 18.94 -5.68 18.58
N GLU A 410 19.78 -6.51 19.21
CA GLU A 410 20.68 -7.39 18.49
C GLU A 410 19.93 -8.59 17.91
N PRO A 411 20.12 -8.93 16.62
CA PRO A 411 19.36 -9.99 15.99
C PRO A 411 19.74 -11.41 16.49
N THR A 412 20.86 -11.57 17.18
CA THR A 412 21.35 -12.88 17.64
C THR A 412 21.02 -13.21 19.09
N ALA A 413 20.91 -12.22 19.95
CA ALA A 413 20.74 -12.42 21.39
C ALA A 413 19.37 -11.94 21.90
N PHE A 414 18.67 -11.12 21.15
CA PHE A 414 17.43 -10.43 21.54
C PHE A 414 17.47 -9.85 22.96
N SER A 415 18.66 -9.61 23.43
CA SER A 415 18.86 -8.79 24.61
C SER A 415 18.36 -7.42 24.25
N PHE A 416 17.24 -6.99 24.81
CA PHE A 416 16.69 -5.67 24.59
C PHE A 416 17.78 -4.64 24.72
N THR A 417 18.14 -4.03 23.61
CA THR A 417 19.14 -2.99 23.61
C THR A 417 18.51 -1.65 23.89
N SER A 418 17.38 -1.32 23.27
CA SER A 418 16.76 -0.03 23.51
C SER A 418 15.34 0.06 22.95
N VAL A 419 14.49 0.81 23.66
CA VAL A 419 13.24 1.37 23.12
C VAL A 419 13.50 2.83 22.81
N VAL A 420 13.30 3.19 21.55
CA VAL A 420 13.51 4.54 21.07
C VAL A 420 12.14 5.20 20.89
N ASP A 421 11.84 6.15 21.76
CA ASP A 421 10.67 7.00 21.60
C ASP A 421 10.92 7.96 20.44
N MET A 422 10.12 7.87 19.38
CA MET A 422 10.29 8.74 18.21
C MET A 422 10.03 10.22 18.53
N ILE A 423 9.24 10.49 19.58
CA ILE A 423 8.88 11.84 20.04
C ILE A 423 8.91 11.86 21.57
N PRO A 424 10.11 12.06 22.17
CA PRO A 424 10.28 11.94 23.63
C PRO A 424 9.50 12.98 24.45
N GLU A 425 9.20 14.13 23.86
CA GLU A 425 8.67 15.29 24.59
C GLU A 425 7.15 15.50 24.44
N GLU A 426 6.48 14.68 23.60
CA GLU A 426 5.05 14.82 23.29
C GLU A 426 4.21 13.61 23.73
N SER A 427 2.95 13.86 24.04
CA SER A 427 1.92 12.84 24.25
C SER A 427 0.60 13.35 23.64
N PRO A 428 -0.05 12.59 22.76
CA PRO A 428 0.28 11.24 22.34
C PRO A 428 1.48 11.17 21.38
N LYS A 429 2.15 10.03 21.36
CA LYS A 429 3.25 9.74 20.46
C LYS A 429 2.73 9.48 19.06
N GLY A 430 3.61 9.52 18.04
CA GLY A 430 3.25 9.25 16.65
C GLY A 430 2.94 7.76 16.36
N LEU A 431 2.77 7.43 15.09
CA LEU A 431 2.57 6.06 14.60
C LEU A 431 3.71 5.65 13.64
N PRO A 432 4.85 5.15 14.15
CA PRO A 432 5.91 4.60 13.31
C PRO A 432 5.38 3.37 12.56
N SER A 433 5.35 3.44 11.23
CA SER A 433 4.66 2.45 10.38
C SER A 433 5.56 1.73 9.39
N ALA A 434 6.72 2.32 9.06
CA ALA A 434 7.66 1.70 8.13
C ALA A 434 9.10 2.06 8.50
N VAL A 435 10.05 1.16 8.20
CA VAL A 435 11.46 1.35 8.51
C VAL A 435 12.35 0.82 7.38
N ALA A 436 13.41 1.56 7.06
CA ALA A 436 14.49 1.08 6.20
C ALA A 436 15.84 1.31 6.86
N LEU A 437 16.72 0.31 6.75
CA LEU A 437 18.11 0.45 7.13
C LEU A 437 18.90 1.07 5.97
N VAL A 438 19.59 2.15 6.24
CA VAL A 438 20.30 2.93 5.23
C VAL A 438 21.81 2.89 5.53
N PRO A 439 22.64 2.42 4.60
CA PRO A 439 24.09 2.49 4.74
C PRO A 439 24.58 3.94 4.56
N PRO A 440 25.81 4.26 4.98
CA PRO A 440 26.45 5.51 4.65
C PRO A 440 26.61 5.67 3.13
N ALA A 441 26.72 6.92 2.65
CA ALA A 441 26.91 7.19 1.23
C ALA A 441 28.11 6.41 0.66
N GLY A 442 27.86 5.66 -0.42
CA GLY A 442 28.82 4.75 -1.03
C GLY A 442 28.71 3.30 -0.57
N GLY A 443 27.71 2.97 0.24
CA GLY A 443 27.42 1.61 0.70
C GLY A 443 28.15 1.21 1.99
N GLY A 444 27.95 -0.03 2.41
CA GLY A 444 28.54 -0.57 3.64
C GLY A 444 27.48 -1.06 4.61
N THR A 445 27.90 -1.30 5.87
CA THR A 445 26.96 -1.66 6.93
C THR A 445 26.03 -0.50 7.23
N PRO A 446 24.71 -0.70 7.30
CA PRO A 446 23.76 0.34 7.66
C PRO A 446 24.10 1.00 8.98
N ASP A 447 24.18 2.33 8.97
CA ASP A 447 24.49 3.14 10.15
C ASP A 447 23.29 3.93 10.66
N ARG A 448 22.18 3.92 9.93
CA ARG A 448 20.91 4.57 10.27
C ARG A 448 19.71 3.67 10.01
N ALA A 449 18.71 3.78 10.87
CA ALA A 449 17.36 3.31 10.59
C ALA A 449 16.47 4.54 10.34
N TRP A 450 15.95 4.63 9.12
CA TRP A 450 15.00 5.67 8.75
C TRP A 450 13.57 5.17 9.00
N VAL A 451 12.85 5.87 9.84
CA VAL A 451 11.52 5.50 10.33
C VAL A 451 10.50 6.54 9.87
N VAL A 452 9.43 6.06 9.30
CA VAL A 452 8.31 6.87 8.85
C VAL A 452 7.24 6.93 9.94
N ASP A 453 6.77 8.13 10.29
CA ASP A 453 5.60 8.33 11.12
C ASP A 453 4.40 8.71 10.25
N ARG A 454 3.43 7.80 10.21
CA ARG A 454 2.27 7.90 9.31
C ARG A 454 1.37 9.09 9.65
N VAL A 455 1.13 9.35 10.92
CA VAL A 455 0.17 10.38 11.35
C VAL A 455 0.79 11.76 11.45
N ARG A 456 2.02 11.85 11.92
CA ARG A 456 2.75 13.10 11.93
C ARG A 456 3.20 13.52 10.53
N GLU A 457 3.15 12.59 9.58
CA GLU A 457 3.65 12.78 8.22
C GLU A 457 5.10 13.26 8.25
N THR A 458 5.93 12.48 8.93
CA THR A 458 7.36 12.78 9.08
C THR A 458 8.20 11.54 8.84
N ILE A 459 9.48 11.77 8.62
CA ILE A 459 10.50 10.74 8.63
C ILE A 459 11.65 11.17 9.55
N ARG A 460 12.24 10.23 10.26
CA ARG A 460 13.31 10.47 11.20
C ARG A 460 14.34 9.35 11.20
N ALA A 461 15.61 9.68 11.29
CA ALA A 461 16.68 8.70 11.40
C ALA A 461 17.05 8.40 12.86
N ILE A 462 17.20 7.12 13.16
CA ILE A 462 17.85 6.61 14.37
C ILE A 462 19.29 6.29 13.98
N VAL A 463 20.26 6.91 14.65
CA VAL A 463 21.69 6.63 14.46
C VAL A 463 22.03 5.34 15.20
N LEU A 464 22.44 4.30 14.46
CA LEU A 464 22.69 2.96 15.00
C LEU A 464 24.14 2.76 15.47
N THR A 465 25.04 3.68 15.13
CA THR A 465 26.45 3.61 15.52
C THR A 465 26.65 4.05 16.98
N GLY A 466 27.52 3.36 17.72
CA GLY A 466 27.90 3.70 19.09
C GLY A 466 27.10 3.00 20.18
N GLY A 467 26.09 2.20 19.81
CA GLY A 467 25.25 1.46 20.77
C GLY A 467 24.26 2.36 21.53
N PRO A 468 23.43 1.76 22.43
CA PRO A 468 22.44 2.49 23.20
C PRO A 468 23.08 3.44 24.26
N PRO A 469 22.43 4.58 24.60
CA PRO A 469 21.17 5.04 24.02
C PRO A 469 21.37 5.59 22.60
N PHE A 470 20.48 5.17 21.67
CA PHE A 470 20.55 5.61 20.29
C PHE A 470 20.12 7.06 20.13
N THR A 471 20.78 7.77 19.20
CA THR A 471 20.52 9.18 18.93
C THR A 471 19.50 9.32 17.80
N LEU A 472 18.52 10.21 17.99
CA LEU A 472 17.59 10.61 16.95
C LEU A 472 18.13 11.83 16.19
N GLU A 473 18.09 11.80 14.88
CA GLU A 473 18.32 12.98 14.05
C GLU A 473 17.08 13.88 14.00
N ALA A 474 17.19 15.03 13.35
CA ALA A 474 16.08 15.96 13.21
C ALA A 474 14.90 15.33 12.48
N GLU A 475 13.70 15.66 12.88
CA GLU A 475 12.47 15.26 12.23
C GLU A 475 12.30 16.02 10.91
N ILE A 476 12.04 15.30 9.81
CA ILE A 476 11.84 15.87 8.49
C ILE A 476 10.33 15.81 8.19
N PRO A 477 9.65 16.95 8.03
CA PRO A 477 8.24 16.95 7.67
C PRO A 477 8.06 16.50 6.22
N LEU A 478 7.13 15.59 6.03
CA LEU A 478 6.65 15.12 4.72
C LEU A 478 5.31 15.76 4.36
N ALA A 479 4.63 16.38 5.33
CA ALA A 479 3.37 17.06 5.15
C ALA A 479 3.49 18.23 4.18
N HIS A 480 2.45 18.48 3.38
CA HIS A 480 2.39 19.64 2.47
C HIS A 480 2.53 20.99 3.17
N SER A 481 2.20 21.06 4.46
CA SER A 481 2.39 22.24 5.29
C SER A 481 3.88 22.59 5.56
N GLY A 482 4.79 21.64 5.27
CA GLY A 482 6.21 21.77 5.59
C GLY A 482 6.51 21.71 7.09
N ALA A 483 5.56 21.28 7.92
CA ALA A 483 5.70 21.10 9.36
C ALA A 483 5.10 19.77 9.80
N PRO A 484 5.65 19.11 10.85
CA PRO A 484 5.04 17.90 11.42
C PRO A 484 3.61 18.18 11.87
N ARG A 485 2.70 17.22 11.62
CA ARG A 485 1.32 17.30 12.11
C ARG A 485 1.25 16.86 13.58
N HIS A 486 0.47 17.57 14.37
CA HIS A 486 0.20 17.15 15.74
C HIS A 486 -0.98 16.18 15.77
N PRO A 487 -0.82 14.94 16.33
CA PRO A 487 -1.83 13.88 16.22
C PRO A 487 -3.22 14.18 16.80
N LEU A 488 -3.32 15.20 17.67
CA LEU A 488 -4.61 15.58 18.26
C LEU A 488 -5.09 16.98 17.86
N LEU A 489 -4.19 17.90 17.50
CA LEU A 489 -4.53 19.30 17.29
C LEU A 489 -4.75 19.63 15.81
N ASP A 490 -3.99 19.00 14.92
CA ASP A 490 -3.99 19.29 13.49
C ASP A 490 -4.89 18.35 12.68
N LEU A 491 -5.49 17.35 13.34
CA LEU A 491 -6.40 16.39 12.73
C LEU A 491 -7.86 16.81 12.93
N ASN A 492 -8.70 16.59 11.92
CA ASN A 492 -10.14 16.67 12.10
C ASN A 492 -10.66 15.52 12.99
N THR A 493 -11.93 15.54 13.36
CA THR A 493 -12.50 14.56 14.30
C THR A 493 -12.38 13.11 13.81
N ALA A 494 -12.59 12.86 12.53
CA ALA A 494 -12.49 11.51 11.95
C ALA A 494 -11.03 11.05 11.81
N GLU A 495 -10.12 11.90 11.34
CA GLU A 495 -8.67 11.63 11.28
C GLU A 495 -8.11 11.35 12.68
N ARG A 496 -8.49 12.16 13.66
CA ARG A 496 -8.11 11.94 15.06
C ARG A 496 -8.67 10.62 15.60
N GLY A 497 -9.89 10.27 15.21
CA GLY A 497 -10.51 8.98 15.51
C GLY A 497 -9.75 7.81 14.91
N GLY A 498 -9.27 7.92 13.67
CA GLY A 498 -8.40 6.93 13.01
C GLY A 498 -7.07 6.78 13.75
N PHE A 499 -6.42 7.89 14.10
CA PHE A 499 -5.22 7.86 14.96
C PHE A 499 -5.47 7.13 16.28
N LEU A 500 -6.57 7.43 16.94
CA LEU A 500 -6.92 6.78 18.21
C LEU A 500 -7.29 5.30 18.03
N PHE A 501 -7.88 4.95 16.90
CA PHE A 501 -8.18 3.56 16.54
C PHE A 501 -6.91 2.71 16.41
N ASP A 502 -5.86 3.28 15.82
CA ASP A 502 -4.56 2.63 15.66
C ASP A 502 -3.68 2.69 16.93
N SER A 503 -3.88 3.68 17.80
CA SER A 503 -2.98 3.99 18.92
C SER A 503 -3.58 3.81 20.31
N VAL A 504 -4.90 3.70 20.45
CA VAL A 504 -5.54 3.51 21.75
C VAL A 504 -5.16 2.17 22.34
N LEU A 505 -4.42 2.21 23.42
CA LEU A 505 -3.99 1.04 24.17
C LEU A 505 -5.10 0.58 25.10
N PHE A 506 -5.64 -0.59 24.83
CA PHE A 506 -6.56 -1.26 25.74
C PHE A 506 -5.76 -2.16 26.70
N PHE A 507 -6.04 -2.06 27.98
CA PHE A 507 -5.58 -3.05 28.94
C PHE A 507 -6.75 -4.00 29.21
N ASN A 508 -6.56 -5.25 28.91
CA ASN A 508 -7.56 -6.27 28.99
C ASN A 508 -7.91 -6.62 30.46
N GLY A 509 -8.60 -5.69 31.12
CA GLY A 509 -9.16 -5.89 32.47
C GLY A 509 -8.17 -6.02 33.63
N SER A 510 -6.86 -5.98 33.36
CA SER A 510 -5.83 -6.05 34.41
C SER A 510 -4.70 -5.04 34.12
N PRO A 511 -4.49 -4.08 35.03
CA PRO A 511 -3.35 -3.14 34.90
C PRO A 511 -1.99 -3.79 35.05
N THR A 512 -1.95 -5.11 35.23
CA THR A 512 -0.72 -5.91 35.41
C THR A 512 -0.40 -6.81 34.22
N LEU A 513 -1.23 -6.83 33.17
CA LEU A 513 -0.92 -7.61 31.95
C LEU A 513 -0.12 -6.78 30.96
N PRO A 514 0.96 -7.34 30.41
CA PRO A 514 1.97 -6.59 29.67
C PRO A 514 1.67 -6.31 28.18
N ASN A 515 0.47 -6.60 27.68
CA ASN A 515 0.18 -6.49 26.26
C ASN A 515 -0.99 -5.56 25.96
N PRO A 516 -0.75 -4.25 25.82
CA PRO A 516 -1.76 -3.34 25.28
C PRO A 516 -1.99 -3.64 23.79
N VAL A 517 -3.25 -3.58 23.37
CA VAL A 517 -3.68 -3.73 21.98
C VAL A 517 -4.49 -2.51 21.55
N SER A 518 -4.47 -2.21 20.25
CA SER A 518 -5.31 -1.18 19.64
C SER A 518 -6.55 -1.81 18.98
N CYS A 519 -7.46 -0.99 18.46
CA CYS A 519 -8.54 -1.51 17.61
C CYS A 519 -7.97 -2.12 16.32
N ALA A 520 -6.92 -1.51 15.77
CA ALA A 520 -6.25 -1.98 14.57
C ALA A 520 -5.56 -3.35 14.74
N THR A 521 -5.28 -3.79 15.97
CA THR A 521 -4.77 -5.14 16.22
C THR A 521 -5.74 -6.22 15.70
N CYS A 522 -7.02 -6.04 15.94
CA CYS A 522 -8.06 -6.97 15.46
C CYS A 522 -8.67 -6.53 14.11
N HIS A 523 -8.52 -5.26 13.75
CA HIS A 523 -9.05 -4.68 12.52
C HIS A 523 -7.94 -4.00 11.71
N PRO A 524 -6.87 -4.73 11.31
CA PRO A 524 -5.73 -4.15 10.59
C PRO A 524 -6.17 -3.57 9.25
N ALA A 525 -5.86 -2.30 9.00
CA ALA A 525 -6.28 -1.57 7.80
C ALA A 525 -7.79 -1.73 7.49
N ASN A 526 -8.63 -1.72 8.53
CA ASN A 526 -10.09 -1.95 8.47
C ASN A 526 -10.54 -3.35 8.00
N PHE A 527 -9.61 -4.29 7.82
CA PHE A 527 -9.91 -5.70 7.56
C PHE A 527 -10.21 -6.47 8.87
N SER A 528 -10.35 -7.78 8.75
CA SER A 528 -10.28 -8.71 9.88
C SER A 528 -8.82 -9.14 10.10
N ASP A 529 -8.46 -9.45 11.34
CA ASP A 529 -7.21 -10.15 11.66
C ASP A 529 -7.22 -11.61 11.19
N SER A 530 -8.36 -12.09 10.68
CA SER A 530 -8.60 -13.48 10.26
C SER A 530 -8.44 -14.51 11.39
N ILE A 531 -8.48 -14.05 12.64
CA ILE A 531 -8.25 -14.88 13.84
C ILE A 531 -9.56 -15.09 14.57
N THR A 532 -9.81 -16.33 15.01
CA THR A 532 -10.94 -16.65 15.85
C THR A 532 -10.57 -16.42 17.31
N SER A 533 -11.27 -15.50 17.96
CA SER A 533 -11.08 -15.18 19.37
C SER A 533 -11.39 -16.38 20.28
N SER A 534 -10.96 -16.32 21.54
CA SER A 534 -11.29 -17.32 22.57
C SER A 534 -12.80 -17.50 22.80
N ARG A 535 -13.63 -16.61 22.26
CA ARG A 535 -15.10 -16.69 22.28
C ARG A 535 -15.71 -17.40 21.08
N GLY A 536 -14.89 -17.87 20.14
CA GLY A 536 -15.33 -18.52 18.92
C GLY A 536 -15.82 -17.59 17.82
N PHE A 537 -15.45 -16.30 17.85
CA PHE A 537 -15.82 -15.32 16.83
C PHE A 537 -14.58 -14.65 16.25
N GLN A 538 -14.61 -14.44 14.94
CA GLN A 538 -13.62 -13.59 14.26
C GLN A 538 -13.95 -12.09 14.41
N ALA A 539 -12.97 -11.23 14.25
CA ALA A 539 -13.20 -9.81 14.08
C ALA A 539 -13.89 -9.56 12.74
N GLN A 540 -14.97 -8.80 12.73
CA GLN A 540 -15.65 -8.43 11.48
C GLN A 540 -14.89 -7.31 10.77
N PRO A 541 -14.80 -7.32 9.42
CA PRO A 541 -14.21 -6.20 8.70
C PRO A 541 -15.03 -4.92 8.92
N MET A 542 -14.33 -3.77 8.84
CA MET A 542 -14.93 -2.46 9.07
C MET A 542 -15.46 -1.80 7.79
N PHE A 543 -15.46 -2.52 6.66
CA PHE A 543 -15.91 -1.99 5.37
C PHE A 543 -17.37 -1.56 5.42
N ALA A 544 -17.65 -0.35 4.96
CA ALA A 544 -18.99 0.23 4.96
C ALA A 544 -19.69 0.21 6.32
N VAL A 545 -18.95 0.05 7.42
CA VAL A 545 -19.51 -0.13 8.77
C VAL A 545 -20.49 0.97 9.16
N ALA A 546 -20.31 2.18 8.66
CA ALA A 546 -21.23 3.30 8.90
C ALA A 546 -22.71 2.97 8.60
N ASN A 547 -22.95 2.03 7.69
CA ASN A 547 -24.27 1.74 7.14
C ASN A 547 -24.78 0.35 7.49
N THR A 548 -24.11 -0.41 8.38
CA THR A 548 -24.37 -1.83 8.63
C THR A 548 -24.95 -2.11 10.01
N ALA A 549 -25.58 -1.13 10.65
CA ALA A 549 -26.30 -1.35 11.91
C ALA A 549 -27.35 -2.49 11.81
N PRO A 550 -27.60 -3.24 12.91
CA PRO A 550 -26.98 -3.15 14.23
C PRO A 550 -25.62 -3.83 14.29
N PHE A 551 -24.80 -3.43 15.26
CA PHE A 551 -23.41 -3.84 15.37
C PHE A 551 -23.20 -4.99 16.36
N ALA A 552 -22.03 -5.62 16.29
CA ALA A 552 -21.60 -6.86 16.91
C ALA A 552 -22.32 -8.11 16.35
N TRP A 553 -21.70 -9.28 16.58
CA TRP A 553 -22.17 -10.56 16.05
C TRP A 553 -23.63 -10.89 16.39
N GLN A 554 -24.15 -10.37 17.49
CA GLN A 554 -25.54 -10.59 17.94
C GLN A 554 -26.44 -9.35 17.77
N GLY A 555 -25.97 -8.31 17.05
CA GLY A 555 -26.72 -7.09 16.83
C GLY A 555 -27.05 -6.31 18.11
N GLY A 556 -26.25 -6.50 19.19
CA GLY A 556 -26.52 -5.94 20.50
C GLY A 556 -26.32 -4.43 20.64
N ALA A 557 -25.76 -3.76 19.62
CA ALA A 557 -25.52 -2.32 19.60
C ALA A 557 -26.29 -1.68 18.43
N PRO A 558 -27.29 -0.83 18.70
CA PRO A 558 -28.13 -0.25 17.65
C PRO A 558 -27.41 0.81 16.81
N ASP A 559 -26.35 1.41 17.33
CA ASP A 559 -25.57 2.47 16.68
C ASP A 559 -24.09 2.38 17.06
N LEU A 560 -23.24 3.08 16.28
CA LEU A 560 -21.79 3.09 16.46
C LEU A 560 -21.36 3.69 17.79
N ALA A 561 -22.06 4.70 18.31
CA ALA A 561 -21.70 5.33 19.59
C ALA A 561 -21.93 4.36 20.75
N THR A 562 -23.04 3.61 20.73
CA THR A 562 -23.34 2.54 21.68
C THR A 562 -22.30 1.42 21.58
N PHE A 563 -21.97 0.99 20.36
CA PHE A 563 -20.95 -0.03 20.13
C PHE A 563 -19.58 0.41 20.65
N THR A 564 -19.10 1.60 20.27
CA THR A 564 -17.78 2.12 20.64
C THR A 564 -17.69 2.28 22.16
N SER A 565 -18.74 2.84 22.79
CA SER A 565 -18.78 3.00 24.25
C SER A 565 -18.69 1.64 24.96
N ALA A 566 -19.40 0.63 24.47
CA ALA A 566 -19.36 -0.73 25.02
C ALA A 566 -18.00 -1.40 24.79
N ALA A 567 -17.36 -1.19 23.63
CA ALA A 567 -16.02 -1.69 23.35
C ALA A 567 -14.98 -1.07 24.28
N PHE A 568 -15.00 0.26 24.46
CA PHE A 568 -14.13 0.96 25.41
C PHE A 568 -14.33 0.48 26.86
N ALA A 569 -15.59 0.29 27.30
CA ALA A 569 -15.88 -0.23 28.63
C ALA A 569 -15.39 -1.67 28.81
N ARG A 570 -15.51 -2.50 27.77
CA ARG A 570 -15.10 -3.92 27.81
C ARG A 570 -13.59 -4.09 27.87
N HIS A 571 -12.86 -3.29 27.10
CA HIS A 571 -11.41 -3.43 26.95
C HIS A 571 -10.62 -2.56 27.94
N GLY A 572 -11.29 -1.77 28.77
CA GLY A 572 -10.66 -1.02 29.86
C GLY A 572 -9.66 0.03 29.36
N VAL A 573 -10.14 1.07 28.68
CA VAL A 573 -9.27 2.16 28.20
C VAL A 573 -8.54 2.82 29.38
N VAL A 574 -7.21 2.92 29.29
CA VAL A 574 -6.40 3.54 30.30
C VAL A 574 -6.48 5.06 30.20
N GLY A 575 -6.94 5.71 31.26
CA GLY A 575 -6.86 7.16 31.40
C GLY A 575 -8.19 7.92 31.39
N GLY A 576 -8.92 7.88 32.46
CA GLY A 576 -9.89 8.87 32.99
C GLY A 576 -10.82 9.57 31.98
N ASN A 577 -10.79 10.89 31.96
CA ASN A 577 -11.68 11.74 31.15
C ASN A 577 -11.39 11.77 29.64
N LEU A 578 -10.25 11.28 29.19
CA LEU A 578 -9.93 11.14 27.76
C LEU A 578 -10.83 10.11 27.06
N ASN A 579 -11.42 9.16 27.81
CA ASN A 579 -12.19 8.06 27.26
C ASN A 579 -13.45 8.50 26.50
N LYS A 580 -14.16 9.53 26.96
CA LYS A 580 -15.40 9.97 26.30
C LYS A 580 -15.13 10.72 25.00
N LEU A 581 -14.09 11.55 24.96
CA LEU A 581 -13.68 12.27 23.75
C LEU A 581 -13.10 11.26 22.73
N ALA A 582 -12.23 10.37 23.18
CA ALA A 582 -11.65 9.34 22.35
C ALA A 582 -12.72 8.40 21.73
N ALA A 583 -13.73 8.00 22.52
CA ALA A 583 -14.83 7.20 22.00
C ALA A 583 -15.67 7.95 20.95
N ALA A 584 -15.89 9.25 21.13
CA ALA A 584 -16.60 10.07 20.14
C ALA A 584 -15.79 10.23 18.85
N ASP A 585 -14.48 10.45 18.96
CA ASP A 585 -13.59 10.58 17.79
C ASP A 585 -13.51 9.24 17.03
N VAL A 586 -13.31 8.11 17.72
CA VAL A 586 -13.32 6.77 17.10
C VAL A 586 -14.69 6.48 16.47
N THR A 587 -15.78 6.90 17.09
CA THR A 587 -17.12 6.79 16.48
C THR A 587 -17.21 7.60 15.19
N ALA A 588 -16.66 8.81 15.16
CA ALA A 588 -16.63 9.64 13.95
C ALA A 588 -15.77 9.04 12.84
N PHE A 589 -14.65 8.42 13.19
CA PHE A 589 -13.84 7.65 12.25
C PHE A 589 -14.64 6.48 11.66
N MET A 590 -15.22 5.62 12.50
CA MET A 590 -16.05 4.50 12.03
C MET A 590 -17.22 4.98 11.16
N ALA A 591 -17.83 6.13 11.50
CA ALA A 591 -18.90 6.74 10.71
C ALA A 591 -18.41 7.28 9.34
N SER A 592 -17.13 7.53 9.17
CA SER A 592 -16.55 7.90 7.88
C SER A 592 -16.32 6.71 6.94
N LEU A 593 -16.31 5.48 7.48
CA LEU A 593 -16.12 4.25 6.71
C LEU A 593 -17.44 3.84 6.02
N THR A 594 -17.76 4.51 4.92
CA THR A 594 -19.04 4.35 4.19
C THR A 594 -18.95 3.41 3.00
N GLN A 595 -17.76 2.99 2.61
CA GLN A 595 -17.49 2.19 1.42
C GLN A 595 -16.63 0.96 1.74
N ALA A 596 -16.69 -0.02 0.86
CA ALA A 596 -15.75 -1.12 0.81
C ALA A 596 -14.71 -0.89 -0.30
N PRO A 597 -13.55 -1.55 -0.24
CA PRO A 597 -12.58 -1.55 -1.33
C PRO A 597 -13.23 -2.01 -2.64
N THR A 598 -12.84 -1.39 -3.75
CA THR A 598 -13.28 -1.84 -5.07
C THR A 598 -12.78 -3.26 -5.32
N SER A 599 -13.71 -4.16 -5.65
CA SER A 599 -13.35 -5.54 -5.95
C SER A 599 -12.48 -5.61 -7.21
N PRO A 600 -11.33 -6.31 -7.16
CA PRO A 600 -10.47 -6.54 -8.32
C PRO A 600 -11.05 -7.58 -9.31
N PHE A 601 -12.15 -8.26 -8.95
CA PHE A 601 -12.77 -9.34 -9.75
C PHE A 601 -13.83 -8.83 -10.72
N LYS A 602 -14.10 -7.54 -10.75
CA LYS A 602 -14.86 -6.90 -11.83
C LYS A 602 -14.00 -6.71 -13.07
N ASN A 603 -14.63 -6.64 -14.24
CA ASN A 603 -13.96 -6.23 -15.46
C ASN A 603 -13.42 -4.79 -15.32
N SER A 604 -12.48 -4.40 -16.17
CA SER A 604 -11.85 -3.06 -16.14
C SER A 604 -12.84 -1.92 -16.36
N ASP A 605 -14.01 -2.19 -16.95
CA ASP A 605 -15.11 -1.22 -17.12
C ASP A 605 -16.13 -1.25 -15.97
N GLY A 606 -15.86 -2.04 -14.91
CA GLY A 606 -16.72 -2.22 -13.73
C GLY A 606 -17.87 -3.22 -13.92
N SER A 607 -18.01 -3.82 -15.11
CA SER A 607 -19.04 -4.85 -15.39
C SER A 607 -18.68 -6.20 -14.75
N LEU A 608 -19.68 -7.08 -14.64
CA LEU A 608 -19.50 -8.45 -14.18
C LEU A 608 -19.03 -9.35 -15.32
N SER A 609 -18.19 -10.34 -15.02
CA SER A 609 -17.87 -11.43 -15.94
C SER A 609 -19.12 -12.27 -16.21
N ASP A 610 -19.12 -13.06 -17.29
CA ASP A 610 -20.24 -13.97 -17.62
C ASP A 610 -20.51 -14.97 -16.48
N ALA A 611 -19.48 -15.47 -15.80
CA ALA A 611 -19.61 -16.34 -14.66
C ALA A 611 -20.25 -15.61 -13.46
N ALA A 612 -19.80 -14.40 -13.16
CA ALA A 612 -20.37 -13.60 -12.09
C ALA A 612 -21.84 -13.20 -12.37
N GLN A 613 -22.22 -12.93 -13.64
CA GLN A 613 -23.61 -12.70 -14.02
C GLN A 613 -24.50 -13.93 -13.77
N ARG A 614 -24.03 -15.14 -14.10
CA ARG A 614 -24.75 -16.38 -13.78
C ARG A 614 -24.84 -16.57 -12.26
N GLY A 615 -23.76 -16.26 -11.54
CA GLY A 615 -23.72 -16.28 -10.07
C GLY A 615 -24.72 -15.31 -9.43
N GLU A 616 -24.86 -14.09 -9.99
CA GLU A 616 -25.87 -13.11 -9.56
C GLU A 616 -27.29 -13.65 -9.69
N LEU A 617 -27.59 -14.34 -10.79
CA LEU A 617 -28.89 -14.98 -10.97
C LEU A 617 -29.15 -16.07 -9.93
N LEU A 618 -28.12 -16.85 -9.57
CA LEU A 618 -28.23 -17.86 -8.50
C LEU A 618 -28.43 -17.21 -7.14
N PHE A 619 -27.66 -16.16 -6.84
CA PHE A 619 -27.73 -15.38 -5.59
C PHE A 619 -29.13 -14.81 -5.33
N ASN A 620 -29.72 -14.19 -6.38
CA ASN A 620 -31.07 -13.62 -6.34
C ASN A 620 -32.18 -14.65 -6.49
N GLY A 621 -31.89 -15.84 -7.01
CA GLY A 621 -32.83 -16.87 -7.36
C GLY A 621 -32.73 -18.14 -6.51
N THR A 622 -32.20 -19.23 -7.10
CA THR A 622 -32.23 -20.58 -6.51
C THR A 622 -31.51 -20.67 -5.17
N ALA A 623 -30.37 -19.98 -5.01
CA ALA A 623 -29.61 -20.02 -3.76
C ALA A 623 -30.27 -19.17 -2.64
N GLY A 624 -31.13 -18.21 -2.98
CA GLY A 624 -31.94 -17.42 -2.03
C GLY A 624 -31.15 -16.48 -1.13
N CYS A 625 -29.89 -16.20 -1.45
CA CYS A 625 -28.99 -15.40 -0.61
C CYS A 625 -29.50 -13.96 -0.42
N ALA A 626 -30.08 -13.36 -1.47
CA ALA A 626 -30.63 -12.00 -1.45
C ALA A 626 -31.77 -11.79 -0.44
N THR A 627 -32.38 -12.87 0.07
CA THR A 627 -33.41 -12.79 1.11
C THR A 627 -32.88 -12.18 2.41
N CYS A 628 -31.62 -12.51 2.75
CA CYS A 628 -30.93 -12.02 3.93
C CYS A 628 -29.82 -11.00 3.58
N HIS A 629 -29.25 -11.09 2.37
CA HIS A 629 -28.19 -10.20 1.89
C HIS A 629 -28.71 -9.34 0.73
N ALA A 630 -29.59 -8.38 1.03
CA ALA A 630 -30.19 -7.51 0.02
C ALA A 630 -29.27 -6.37 -0.43
N ALA A 631 -29.16 -6.19 -1.74
CA ALA A 631 -28.42 -5.05 -2.30
C ALA A 631 -29.07 -3.70 -1.89
N PRO A 632 -28.32 -2.59 -1.83
CA PRO A 632 -26.93 -2.42 -2.26
C PRO A 632 -25.88 -2.73 -1.18
N LEU A 633 -26.27 -2.86 0.08
CA LEU A 633 -25.36 -3.10 1.20
C LEU A 633 -25.18 -4.59 1.53
N PHE A 634 -25.97 -5.44 0.90
CA PHE A 634 -25.95 -6.89 1.14
C PHE A 634 -26.13 -7.25 2.63
N ILE A 635 -27.08 -6.57 3.26
CA ILE A 635 -27.57 -6.78 4.63
C ILE A 635 -29.07 -7.07 4.59
N PRO A 636 -29.70 -7.51 5.71
CA PRO A 636 -31.15 -7.73 5.74
C PRO A 636 -31.94 -6.48 5.33
N PRO A 637 -33.09 -6.64 4.65
CA PRO A 637 -33.96 -5.52 4.25
C PRO A 637 -34.48 -4.70 5.43
N SER A 638 -34.56 -5.30 6.63
CA SER A 638 -34.94 -4.63 7.87
C SER A 638 -33.94 -5.01 8.96
N THR A 639 -33.40 -3.99 9.63
CA THR A 639 -32.41 -4.13 10.71
C THR A 639 -33.02 -3.86 12.10
N ASP A 640 -34.31 -3.56 12.19
CA ASP A 640 -35.02 -3.30 13.46
C ASP A 640 -36.35 -4.12 13.55
N PRO A 641 -36.42 -5.16 14.36
CA PRO A 641 -35.33 -5.77 15.13
C PRO A 641 -34.27 -6.44 14.23
N PRO A 642 -33.03 -6.65 14.73
CA PRO A 642 -31.98 -7.30 13.95
C PRO A 642 -32.44 -8.70 13.49
N THR A 643 -32.20 -9.01 12.22
CA THR A 643 -32.44 -10.35 11.69
C THR A 643 -31.32 -11.26 12.17
N LEU A 644 -31.62 -12.06 13.20
CA LEU A 644 -30.69 -13.06 13.71
C LEU A 644 -31.00 -14.41 13.06
N VAL A 645 -30.00 -15.00 12.46
CA VAL A 645 -30.08 -16.30 11.78
C VAL A 645 -29.17 -17.31 12.46
N ASN A 646 -29.55 -18.58 12.42
CA ASN A 646 -28.65 -19.66 12.75
C ASN A 646 -27.66 -19.80 11.57
N GLY A 647 -26.38 -19.64 11.82
CA GLY A 647 -25.38 -19.79 10.81
C GLY A 647 -24.97 -21.25 10.55
N VAL A 648 -24.19 -21.48 9.51
CA VAL A 648 -23.52 -22.77 9.29
C VAL A 648 -22.45 -22.93 10.37
N GLY A 649 -22.42 -24.06 11.04
CA GLY A 649 -21.44 -24.39 12.07
C GLY A 649 -22.04 -24.84 13.39
N THR A 650 -21.29 -25.61 14.17
CA THR A 650 -21.73 -26.22 15.41
C THR A 650 -21.75 -25.25 16.60
N GLY A 651 -22.89 -25.10 17.24
CA GLY A 651 -23.00 -24.43 18.56
C GLY A 651 -23.34 -22.96 18.50
N LEU A 652 -23.91 -22.46 17.41
CA LEU A 652 -24.19 -21.04 17.22
C LEU A 652 -25.36 -20.52 18.04
N VAL A 653 -25.07 -19.42 18.70
CA VAL A 653 -26.06 -18.42 19.08
C VAL A 653 -26.48 -17.68 17.80
N PRO A 654 -27.77 -17.36 17.61
CA PRO A 654 -28.22 -16.60 16.46
C PRO A 654 -27.36 -15.35 16.22
N ALA A 655 -26.87 -15.17 14.99
CA ALA A 655 -25.97 -14.09 14.61
C ALA A 655 -26.68 -13.07 13.72
N ASN A 656 -26.29 -11.81 13.85
CA ASN A 656 -26.66 -10.75 12.93
C ASN A 656 -26.04 -11.02 11.54
N VAL A 657 -26.81 -10.81 10.48
CA VAL A 657 -26.36 -11.02 9.10
C VAL A 657 -25.37 -9.90 8.72
N PRO A 658 -24.11 -10.23 8.44
CA PRO A 658 -23.10 -9.23 8.05
C PRO A 658 -23.30 -8.74 6.62
N THR A 659 -22.74 -7.58 6.30
CA THR A 659 -22.59 -7.15 4.91
C THR A 659 -21.66 -8.11 4.14
N LEU A 660 -21.92 -8.28 2.84
CA LEU A 660 -21.00 -8.99 1.93
C LEU A 660 -20.08 -8.04 1.15
N LEU A 661 -20.15 -6.73 1.41
CA LEU A 661 -19.24 -5.78 0.78
C LEU A 661 -17.79 -6.05 1.20
N GLY A 662 -16.91 -6.22 0.22
CA GLY A 662 -15.51 -6.54 0.45
C GLY A 662 -15.25 -8.00 0.84
N ILE A 663 -16.25 -8.90 0.73
CA ILE A 663 -16.11 -10.30 1.14
C ILE A 663 -14.96 -11.03 0.48
N TRP A 664 -14.57 -10.65 -0.74
CA TRP A 664 -13.45 -11.22 -1.46
C TRP A 664 -12.10 -11.13 -0.74
N ALA A 665 -11.96 -10.16 0.19
CA ALA A 665 -10.72 -9.85 0.91
C ALA A 665 -10.79 -10.28 2.41
N THR A 666 -11.82 -10.99 2.85
CA THR A 666 -12.08 -11.22 4.28
C THR A 666 -12.08 -12.70 4.69
N ALA A 667 -11.42 -13.56 3.90
CA ALA A 667 -11.19 -14.94 4.31
C ALA A 667 -10.37 -15.01 5.63
N PRO A 668 -10.56 -16.05 6.46
CA PRO A 668 -11.52 -17.14 6.32
C PRO A 668 -12.95 -16.71 6.68
N TYR A 669 -13.94 -17.48 6.27
CA TYR A 669 -15.36 -17.15 6.36
C TYR A 669 -16.07 -17.88 7.48
N LEU A 670 -17.33 -17.51 7.69
CA LEU A 670 -18.18 -17.86 8.81
C LEU A 670 -17.73 -17.20 10.13
N HIS A 671 -18.54 -17.32 11.17
CA HIS A 671 -18.26 -16.62 12.44
C HIS A 671 -16.98 -17.12 13.13
N ASP A 672 -16.59 -18.35 12.88
CA ASP A 672 -15.47 -19.07 13.51
C ASP A 672 -14.28 -19.32 12.56
N GLY A 673 -14.36 -18.84 11.31
CA GLY A 673 -13.33 -19.03 10.30
C GLY A 673 -13.22 -20.47 9.79
N SER A 674 -14.25 -21.31 9.98
CA SER A 674 -14.23 -22.72 9.57
C SER A 674 -14.18 -22.94 8.06
N ALA A 675 -14.56 -21.93 7.26
CA ALA A 675 -14.47 -21.96 5.79
C ALA A 675 -13.27 -21.13 5.31
N ARG A 676 -12.25 -21.78 4.75
CA ARG A 676 -11.06 -21.08 4.27
C ARG A 676 -11.32 -20.27 3.00
N THR A 677 -12.25 -20.74 2.17
CA THR A 677 -12.63 -20.10 0.90
C THR A 677 -14.15 -19.91 0.83
N LEU A 678 -14.61 -19.06 -0.09
CA LEU A 678 -16.04 -18.90 -0.38
C LEU A 678 -16.67 -20.23 -0.87
N LEU A 679 -15.88 -21.05 -1.59
CA LEU A 679 -16.34 -22.37 -2.02
C LEU A 679 -16.52 -23.31 -0.85
N ASP A 680 -15.57 -23.34 0.10
CA ASP A 680 -15.70 -24.14 1.34
C ASP A 680 -16.97 -23.78 2.11
N MET A 681 -17.30 -22.48 2.19
CA MET A 681 -18.51 -22.00 2.84
C MET A 681 -19.78 -22.58 2.19
N LEU A 682 -19.82 -22.62 0.85
CA LEU A 682 -20.93 -23.24 0.11
C LEU A 682 -20.95 -24.78 0.26
N ASP A 683 -19.80 -25.42 0.37
CA ASP A 683 -19.67 -26.87 0.52
C ASP A 683 -20.00 -27.35 1.94
N LEU A 684 -19.72 -26.53 2.95
CA LEU A 684 -20.13 -26.80 4.34
C LEU A 684 -21.65 -26.71 4.55
N ASN A 685 -22.39 -26.00 3.69
CA ASN A 685 -23.83 -25.80 3.79
C ASN A 685 -24.66 -26.99 3.27
N VAL A 686 -24.38 -28.19 3.74
CA VAL A 686 -25.02 -29.44 3.26
C VAL A 686 -26.47 -29.58 3.66
N THR A 687 -26.96 -28.84 4.65
CA THR A 687 -28.31 -28.88 5.19
C THR A 687 -29.17 -27.68 4.83
N ASP A 688 -28.65 -26.79 3.95
CA ASP A 688 -29.31 -25.56 3.52
C ASP A 688 -29.72 -24.61 4.66
N GLU A 689 -28.91 -24.56 5.72
CA GLU A 689 -29.10 -23.63 6.83
C GLU A 689 -28.69 -22.20 6.49
N HIS A 690 -27.88 -22.02 5.42
CA HIS A 690 -27.36 -20.75 4.93
C HIS A 690 -27.63 -20.60 3.44
N GLY A 691 -28.87 -20.33 3.08
CA GLY A 691 -29.31 -20.35 1.69
C GLY A 691 -29.47 -21.79 1.15
N THR A 692 -29.99 -21.93 -0.07
CA THR A 692 -30.24 -23.25 -0.70
C THR A 692 -29.10 -23.57 -1.67
N THR A 693 -28.01 -24.16 -1.16
CA THR A 693 -26.79 -24.42 -1.94
C THR A 693 -26.44 -25.89 -2.09
N SER A 694 -27.08 -26.80 -1.31
CA SER A 694 -26.79 -28.25 -1.37
C SER A 694 -27.12 -28.88 -2.71
N GLY A 695 -28.13 -28.34 -3.42
CA GLY A 695 -28.54 -28.81 -4.75
C GLY A 695 -27.81 -28.18 -5.92
N LEU A 696 -26.87 -27.25 -5.70
CA LEU A 696 -26.09 -26.64 -6.77
C LEU A 696 -24.96 -27.57 -7.22
N ASP A 697 -24.79 -27.68 -8.52
CA ASP A 697 -23.61 -28.37 -9.08
C ASP A 697 -22.32 -27.57 -8.91
N ALA A 698 -21.18 -28.19 -9.18
CA ALA A 698 -19.86 -27.54 -9.00
C ALA A 698 -19.69 -26.28 -9.87
N GLY A 699 -20.23 -26.26 -11.09
CA GLY A 699 -20.20 -25.09 -11.97
C GLY A 699 -21.05 -23.95 -11.42
N GLN A 700 -22.24 -24.24 -10.91
CA GLN A 700 -23.12 -23.26 -10.29
C GLN A 700 -22.51 -22.67 -8.99
N LYS A 701 -21.89 -23.52 -8.16
CA LYS A 701 -21.15 -23.03 -6.98
C LYS A 701 -19.99 -22.13 -7.39
N SER A 702 -19.24 -22.49 -8.42
CA SER A 702 -18.16 -21.65 -8.96
C SER A 702 -18.68 -20.31 -9.48
N ASP A 703 -19.78 -20.30 -10.25
CA ASP A 703 -20.40 -19.07 -10.74
C ASP A 703 -20.86 -18.17 -9.56
N LEU A 704 -21.46 -18.76 -8.52
CA LEU A 704 -21.87 -18.02 -7.31
C LEU A 704 -20.67 -17.41 -6.57
N VAL A 705 -19.55 -18.15 -6.46
CA VAL A 705 -18.29 -17.63 -5.89
C VAL A 705 -17.76 -16.47 -6.72
N GLU A 706 -17.79 -16.56 -8.05
CA GLU A 706 -17.34 -15.46 -8.91
C GLU A 706 -18.20 -14.19 -8.72
N PHE A 707 -19.50 -14.32 -8.50
CA PHE A 707 -20.33 -13.18 -8.14
C PHE A 707 -19.96 -12.60 -6.75
N LEU A 708 -19.86 -13.45 -5.72
CA LEU A 708 -19.50 -13.02 -4.36
C LEU A 708 -18.16 -12.27 -4.34
N LYS A 709 -17.19 -12.69 -5.13
CA LYS A 709 -15.91 -11.99 -5.27
C LYS A 709 -16.07 -10.57 -5.82
N THR A 710 -17.14 -10.25 -6.53
CA THR A 710 -17.35 -8.91 -7.10
C THR A 710 -17.93 -7.91 -6.09
N LEU A 711 -18.36 -8.36 -4.92
CA LEU A 711 -18.97 -7.54 -3.88
C LEU A 711 -17.89 -6.94 -2.95
#